data_cbedb2484029d1c1a6a7c370ab8dd5de
#
_entry.id   cbedb2484029d1c1a6a7c370ab8dd5de
#
_cell.length_a   1.000
_cell.length_b   1.000
_cell.length_c   1.000
_cell.angle_alpha   90.00
_cell.angle_beta   90.00
_cell.angle_gamma   90.00
#
_symmetry.space_group_name_H-M   'P 1'
#
loop_
_entity.id
_entity.type
_entity.pdbx_description
1 polymer ?
#
loop_
_entity_poly.entity_id
_entity_poly.type
_entity_poly.pdbx_seq_one_letter_code
_entity_poly.pdbx_strand_id
1 'polypeptide(L)'
;MHKKNAIEEYVRSLISSKRLGSQVVHHTVLPEHPPFFSKPEKPWPKEIDHIITSAGIHDLYRHQVDAVNRIRSGRNLVVATPTASGKTLIYNLPVIENVLKNRNSKALYIFPLKALAQDQLRTFQELSAHGQTVTPTIEIYDGDTSAWHRKRIRETPPNILLTNPEMVHLSLLPHHLKWAEFFGALDTVVVDEVHTYRGIMGSHMAQVFRRLRRICSFYGAAPKFVFCSATVSNPAQLAEQLTGLKVDTITESGAPLGEKHVVFINPLQGPAQTAILLLKAALHRGLRTIVYTQSRKLAELIAIWAGSQSGPFASRISAYRAGFLPEERREIEARLAKGDLLAVISTSALELGIDIGDLDLCLLVGYPGTVVATWQRGGRVGRSGQKSSLVLIAGEDALDQYFMRNPEDFLDREPEAAVVNPYNPEIIKKHIICAAAELPIKSDEPLMSRKHIKKAVLSLEANGDLLRSEDGTEIYSSRQAPHRHVHLRGTGDRFNIVSNKTGRSKGEVDGFRAFKETHPGAIYLHKGDTFLVDILDLDTRTVKVSRAHVDYYTRVRSQKNTEILDIYDEKNILGTIVYAGKLKVTDKVLGYEKWRIHAKKKLSVIPLDLPEQIFETDGLWFKIPPRIQKKAEAGYFHFMGGIHAIEHAAIGIFPLLVMADRNDLGGISTPLHPQVGSAAVFIYDGVPGGAGLSLQAFKRARDLLEYTFELIRACPCESGCPSCVHSPKCGSGNRPIDKAAAGFLLEEILKDRDSKSMQEVRFDGPLRKDESGSDKKGLTFHGTDIPKDMDKRSPSFKGRFRKRSAARRKQTKVERGTFQKSGHSIPEHDIHFCVFDLETQRSAQEVGGWHRADLMGISCAVLY
;
A
#
# COMPACT_ATOMS: atom_id res chain seq x y z
N MET A 1 26.81 18.37 31.45
CA MET A 1 27.91 17.95 30.58
C MET A 1 27.87 16.46 30.15
N HIS A 2 27.19 15.54 30.87
CA HIS A 2 27.23 14.09 30.53
C HIS A 2 26.41 13.63 29.32
N LYS A 3 25.38 14.37 28.88
CA LYS A 3 24.51 13.90 27.76
C LYS A 3 25.09 14.12 26.35
N LYS A 4 25.92 15.13 26.13
CA LYS A 4 26.39 15.46 24.76
C LYS A 4 27.23 14.38 24.09
N ASN A 5 27.95 13.55 24.87
CA ASN A 5 28.84 12.51 24.31
C ASN A 5 28.28 11.09 24.42
N ALA A 6 27.06 10.91 25.00
CA ALA A 6 26.51 9.57 25.25
C ALA A 6 26.19 8.80 23.96
N ILE A 7 25.76 9.48 22.89
CA ILE A 7 25.49 8.88 21.58
C ILE A 7 26.79 8.43 20.91
N GLU A 8 27.82 9.28 20.91
CA GLU A 8 29.11 8.92 20.31
C GLU A 8 29.76 7.72 21.06
N GLU A 9 29.69 7.72 22.40
CA GLU A 9 30.16 6.60 23.22
C GLU A 9 29.37 5.33 22.93
N TYR A 10 28.04 5.44 22.79
CA TYR A 10 27.17 4.31 22.44
C TYR A 10 27.57 3.72 21.10
N VAL A 11 27.68 4.54 20.03
CA VAL A 11 28.04 4.09 18.69
C VAL A 11 29.47 3.53 18.66
N ARG A 12 30.42 4.21 19.30
CA ARG A 12 31.81 3.70 19.42
C ARG A 12 31.86 2.34 20.11
N SER A 13 31.13 2.19 21.24
CA SER A 13 31.05 0.93 21.97
C SER A 13 30.39 -0.18 21.13
N LEU A 14 29.42 0.15 20.28
CA LEU A 14 28.78 -0.78 19.36
C LEU A 14 29.77 -1.30 18.32
N ILE A 15 30.48 -0.37 17.65
CA ILE A 15 31.44 -0.72 16.58
C ILE A 15 32.63 -1.52 17.16
N SER A 16 33.11 -1.19 18.37
CA SER A 16 34.23 -1.90 19.02
C SER A 16 33.80 -3.18 19.75
N SER A 17 32.50 -3.50 19.79
CA SER A 17 31.98 -4.66 20.48
C SER A 17 32.48 -5.96 19.88
N LYS A 18 33.09 -6.84 20.68
CA LYS A 18 33.46 -8.19 20.25
C LYS A 18 32.28 -9.03 19.77
N ARG A 19 31.09 -8.74 20.25
CA ARG A 19 29.86 -9.50 19.92
C ARG A 19 29.12 -8.92 18.71
N LEU A 20 29.04 -7.61 18.58
CA LEU A 20 28.18 -6.94 17.59
C LEU A 20 28.99 -6.19 16.53
N GLY A 21 30.24 -5.82 16.80
CA GLY A 21 31.04 -4.99 15.89
C GLY A 21 31.23 -5.61 14.51
N SER A 22 31.48 -6.93 14.42
CA SER A 22 31.60 -7.66 13.15
C SER A 22 30.29 -7.76 12.37
N GLN A 23 29.14 -7.41 12.97
CA GLN A 23 27.82 -7.42 12.35
C GLN A 23 27.42 -6.02 11.85
N VAL A 24 28.18 -4.98 12.19
CA VAL A 24 28.01 -3.62 11.64
C VAL A 24 28.58 -3.61 10.24
N VAL A 25 27.71 -3.47 9.24
CA VAL A 25 28.11 -3.47 7.81
C VAL A 25 28.40 -2.06 7.29
N HIS A 26 27.81 -1.04 7.90
CA HIS A 26 28.05 0.35 7.54
C HIS A 26 27.82 1.31 8.71
N HIS A 27 28.61 2.38 8.76
CA HIS A 27 28.43 3.49 9.67
C HIS A 27 28.79 4.78 8.97
N THR A 28 27.89 5.74 8.98
CA THR A 28 28.14 7.11 8.49
C THR A 28 27.63 8.13 9.49
N VAL A 29 28.17 9.34 9.41
CA VAL A 29 27.76 10.49 10.21
C VAL A 29 27.22 11.56 9.27
N LEU A 30 25.93 11.86 9.40
CA LEU A 30 25.33 12.97 8.69
C LEU A 30 25.64 14.26 9.48
N PRO A 31 26.19 15.28 8.80
CA PRO A 31 26.60 16.50 9.46
C PRO A 31 25.42 17.30 9.99
N GLU A 32 25.68 18.12 10.99
CA GLU A 32 24.73 19.14 11.42
C GLU A 32 24.55 20.25 10.38
N HIS A 33 23.34 20.79 10.32
CA HIS A 33 23.05 21.96 9.49
C HIS A 33 22.49 23.08 10.36
N PRO A 34 23.02 24.31 10.26
CA PRO A 34 22.50 25.45 11.01
C PRO A 34 21.13 25.88 10.50
N PRO A 35 20.35 26.61 11.31
CA PRO A 35 19.08 27.16 10.86
C PRO A 35 19.28 28.27 9.83
N PHE A 36 18.40 28.33 8.84
CA PHE A 36 18.30 29.40 7.85
C PHE A 36 17.03 30.19 8.06
N PHE A 37 17.15 31.44 8.53
CA PHE A 37 16.04 32.33 8.81
C PHE A 37 15.77 33.29 7.65
N SER A 38 14.53 33.81 7.57
CA SER A 38 14.11 34.83 6.61
C SER A 38 13.00 35.70 7.22
N LYS A 39 12.71 36.83 6.56
CA LYS A 39 11.59 37.72 6.96
C LYS A 39 10.52 37.71 5.89
N PRO A 40 9.22 37.74 6.26
CA PRO A 40 8.14 37.80 5.31
C PRO A 40 8.17 39.09 4.50
N GLU A 41 7.79 39.04 3.21
CA GLU A 41 7.71 40.20 2.31
C GLU A 41 6.78 41.29 2.85
N LYS A 42 5.66 40.88 3.44
CA LYS A 42 4.74 41.80 4.11
C LYS A 42 4.85 41.56 5.62
N PRO A 43 5.02 42.63 6.44
CA PRO A 43 5.08 42.47 7.88
C PRO A 43 3.82 41.84 8.44
N TRP A 44 3.94 41.19 9.59
CA TRP A 44 2.82 40.64 10.30
C TRP A 44 1.92 41.75 10.88
N PRO A 45 0.59 41.53 10.98
CA PRO A 45 -0.23 42.31 11.89
C PRO A 45 0.32 42.28 13.31
N LYS A 46 0.20 43.35 14.06
CA LYS A 46 0.73 43.46 15.42
C LYS A 46 0.33 42.29 16.34
N GLU A 47 -0.89 41.80 16.20
CA GLU A 47 -1.44 40.66 16.94
C GLU A 47 -0.64 39.39 16.68
N ILE A 48 -0.35 39.08 15.38
CA ILE A 48 0.42 37.91 15.02
C ILE A 48 1.87 38.03 15.47
N ASP A 49 2.44 39.22 15.32
CA ASP A 49 3.80 39.47 15.79
C ASP A 49 3.91 39.26 17.32
N HIS A 50 2.90 39.70 18.08
CA HIS A 50 2.77 39.43 19.49
C HIS A 50 2.65 37.93 19.79
N ILE A 51 1.79 37.17 19.07
CA ILE A 51 1.62 35.74 19.25
C ILE A 51 2.94 34.99 19.03
N ILE A 52 3.66 35.30 17.93
CA ILE A 52 4.93 34.66 17.57
C ILE A 52 5.98 34.95 18.64
N THR A 53 6.14 36.21 19.02
CA THR A 53 7.15 36.64 20.02
C THR A 53 6.87 36.06 21.41
N SER A 54 5.58 36.06 21.84
CA SER A 54 5.19 35.50 23.14
C SER A 54 5.31 33.97 23.17
N ALA A 55 5.21 33.30 22.04
CA ALA A 55 5.49 31.87 21.90
C ALA A 55 7.00 31.55 21.85
N GLY A 56 7.88 32.57 22.01
CA GLY A 56 9.35 32.40 21.98
C GLY A 56 9.93 32.18 20.60
N ILE A 57 9.16 32.51 19.53
CA ILE A 57 9.61 32.38 18.13
C ILE A 57 10.09 33.76 17.69
N HIS A 58 11.39 33.96 17.62
CA HIS A 58 11.97 35.26 17.23
C HIS A 58 12.11 35.41 15.72
N ASP A 59 12.46 34.34 15.03
CA ASP A 59 12.64 34.30 13.56
C ASP A 59 11.99 33.07 12.98
N LEU A 60 11.48 33.20 11.75
CA LEU A 60 10.93 32.08 10.97
C LEU A 60 11.99 31.50 10.04
N TYR A 61 11.97 30.20 9.85
CA TYR A 61 12.81 29.55 8.86
C TYR A 61 12.44 29.99 7.44
N ARG A 62 13.41 30.00 6.54
CA ARG A 62 13.26 30.41 5.14
C ARG A 62 12.04 29.72 4.46
N HIS A 63 11.92 28.40 4.57
CA HIS A 63 10.79 27.67 3.98
C HIS A 63 9.43 28.04 4.57
N GLN A 64 9.38 28.41 5.85
CA GLN A 64 8.14 28.89 6.48
C GLN A 64 7.74 30.24 5.91
N VAL A 65 8.68 31.16 5.75
CA VAL A 65 8.45 32.47 5.17
C VAL A 65 8.02 32.36 3.70
N ASP A 66 8.72 31.56 2.89
CA ASP A 66 8.39 31.32 1.49
C ASP A 66 6.98 30.76 1.34
N ALA A 67 6.59 29.83 2.21
CA ALA A 67 5.27 29.25 2.23
C ALA A 67 4.18 30.30 2.58
N VAL A 68 4.40 31.08 3.61
CA VAL A 68 3.49 32.16 4.03
C VAL A 68 3.29 33.17 2.90
N ASN A 69 4.36 33.61 2.24
CA ASN A 69 4.28 34.57 1.14
C ASN A 69 3.42 34.02 -0.03
N ARG A 70 3.61 32.74 -0.37
CA ARG A 70 2.81 32.07 -1.43
C ARG A 70 1.35 31.88 -1.04
N ILE A 71 1.05 31.53 0.21
CA ILE A 71 -0.33 31.40 0.72
C ILE A 71 -1.02 32.77 0.70
N ARG A 72 -0.34 33.83 1.18
CA ARG A 72 -0.85 35.20 1.14
C ARG A 72 -1.11 35.70 -0.28
N SER A 73 -0.37 35.22 -1.28
CA SER A 73 -0.60 35.53 -2.72
C SER A 73 -1.69 34.67 -3.35
N GLY A 74 -2.41 33.86 -2.59
CA GLY A 74 -3.56 33.07 -3.07
C GLY A 74 -3.20 31.79 -3.79
N ARG A 75 -1.97 31.27 -3.67
CA ARG A 75 -1.51 30.07 -4.37
C ARG A 75 -1.82 28.79 -3.58
N ASN A 76 -2.08 27.70 -4.29
CA ASN A 76 -2.04 26.36 -3.71
C ASN A 76 -0.58 25.97 -3.54
N LEU A 77 -0.25 25.30 -2.43
CA LEU A 77 1.12 25.03 -2.04
C LEU A 77 1.28 23.61 -1.46
N VAL A 78 2.38 22.93 -1.82
CA VAL A 78 2.87 21.75 -1.09
C VAL A 78 4.25 22.04 -0.51
N VAL A 79 4.40 21.78 0.80
CA VAL A 79 5.68 21.87 1.52
C VAL A 79 6.13 20.45 1.87
N ALA A 80 7.17 19.98 1.20
CA ALA A 80 7.73 18.63 1.36
C ALA A 80 9.13 18.71 1.99
N THR A 81 9.17 19.03 3.28
CA THR A 81 10.40 19.16 4.08
C THR A 81 10.49 18.06 5.14
N PRO A 82 11.69 17.76 5.67
CA PRO A 82 11.87 16.74 6.70
C PRO A 82 10.93 16.90 7.89
N THR A 83 10.76 15.84 8.67
CA THR A 83 10.03 15.89 9.94
C THR A 83 10.70 16.88 10.92
N ALA A 84 9.88 17.47 11.81
CA ALA A 84 10.32 18.47 12.79
C ALA A 84 10.87 19.78 12.19
N SER A 85 10.53 20.12 10.94
CA SER A 85 10.90 21.41 10.32
C SER A 85 9.94 22.56 10.63
N GLY A 86 8.96 22.37 11.54
CA GLY A 86 8.02 23.42 11.93
C GLY A 86 6.93 23.73 10.90
N LYS A 87 6.50 22.74 10.11
CA LYS A 87 5.45 22.89 9.07
C LYS A 87 4.12 23.45 9.60
N THR A 88 3.79 23.21 10.85
CA THR A 88 2.52 23.65 11.47
C THR A 88 2.36 25.17 11.46
N LEU A 89 3.42 25.95 11.61
CA LEU A 89 3.37 27.41 11.54
C LEU A 89 3.01 27.94 10.15
N ILE A 90 3.37 27.20 9.10
CA ILE A 90 3.15 27.56 7.70
C ILE A 90 1.68 27.81 7.39
N TYR A 91 0.78 27.01 7.97
CA TYR A 91 -0.66 27.15 7.75
C TYR A 91 -1.39 27.83 8.90
N ASN A 92 -0.93 27.67 10.15
CA ASN A 92 -1.59 28.30 11.31
C ASN A 92 -1.50 29.83 11.24
N LEU A 93 -0.32 30.39 10.94
CA LEU A 93 -0.14 31.85 10.92
C LEU A 93 -1.03 32.55 9.86
N PRO A 94 -1.06 32.11 8.58
CA PRO A 94 -1.96 32.70 7.59
C PRO A 94 -3.45 32.49 7.91
N VAL A 95 -3.83 31.38 8.52
CA VAL A 95 -5.23 31.13 8.91
C VAL A 95 -5.64 32.06 10.05
N ILE A 96 -4.78 32.25 11.07
CA ILE A 96 -5.03 33.24 12.14
C ILE A 96 -5.14 34.64 11.52
N GLU A 97 -4.25 35.02 10.59
CA GLU A 97 -4.30 36.30 9.90
C GLU A 97 -5.62 36.50 9.14
N ASN A 98 -6.12 35.46 8.45
CA ASN A 98 -7.40 35.53 7.74
C ASN A 98 -8.58 35.72 8.69
N VAL A 99 -8.58 35.05 9.85
CA VAL A 99 -9.62 35.21 10.89
C VAL A 99 -9.56 36.61 11.52
N LEU A 100 -8.36 37.18 11.74
CA LEU A 100 -8.20 38.57 12.21
C LEU A 100 -8.79 39.58 11.20
N LYS A 101 -8.60 39.36 9.90
CA LYS A 101 -9.15 40.20 8.83
C LYS A 101 -10.65 40.00 8.64
N ASN A 102 -11.13 38.78 8.76
CA ASN A 102 -12.52 38.39 8.60
C ASN A 102 -12.88 37.29 9.60
N ARG A 103 -13.63 37.64 10.63
CA ARG A 103 -14.05 36.72 11.70
C ARG A 103 -14.87 35.54 11.23
N ASN A 104 -15.50 35.64 10.05
CA ASN A 104 -16.27 34.56 9.45
C ASN A 104 -15.40 33.62 8.59
N SER A 105 -14.10 33.91 8.37
CA SER A 105 -13.21 33.03 7.62
C SER A 105 -13.15 31.64 8.24
N LYS A 106 -13.25 30.60 7.39
CA LYS A 106 -13.24 29.20 7.81
C LYS A 106 -12.06 28.47 7.18
N ALA A 107 -11.49 27.52 7.94
CA ALA A 107 -10.44 26.62 7.48
C ALA A 107 -10.79 25.17 7.81
N LEU A 108 -10.51 24.25 6.90
CA LEU A 108 -10.69 22.81 7.05
C LEU A 108 -9.32 22.12 7.12
N TYR A 109 -8.99 21.50 8.24
CA TYR A 109 -7.73 20.78 8.43
C TYR A 109 -8.00 19.27 8.38
N ILE A 110 -7.32 18.57 7.48
CA ILE A 110 -7.51 17.12 7.22
C ILE A 110 -6.25 16.38 7.62
N PHE A 111 -6.39 15.50 8.62
CA PHE A 111 -5.30 14.66 9.14
C PHE A 111 -5.58 13.18 8.89
N PRO A 112 -4.56 12.37 8.55
CA PRO A 112 -4.76 10.92 8.33
C PRO A 112 -5.06 10.14 9.61
N LEU A 113 -4.69 10.68 10.78
CA LEU A 113 -4.84 10.05 12.08
C LEU A 113 -5.51 10.97 13.09
N LYS A 114 -6.43 10.43 13.91
CA LYS A 114 -7.10 11.16 14.98
C LYS A 114 -6.11 11.71 16.04
N ALA A 115 -5.08 10.93 16.39
CA ALA A 115 -4.06 11.34 17.35
C ALA A 115 -3.30 12.60 16.91
N LEU A 116 -3.01 12.69 15.60
CA LEU A 116 -2.37 13.87 15.02
C LEU A 116 -3.29 15.10 15.10
N ALA A 117 -4.59 14.93 14.84
CA ALA A 117 -5.56 16.01 14.98
C ALA A 117 -5.65 16.52 16.43
N GLN A 118 -5.58 15.63 17.43
CA GLN A 118 -5.56 16.00 18.86
C GLN A 118 -4.29 16.77 19.23
N ASP A 119 -3.14 16.33 18.73
CA ASP A 119 -1.87 17.01 18.98
C ASP A 119 -1.86 18.41 18.35
N GLN A 120 -2.34 18.54 17.11
CA GLN A 120 -2.45 19.81 16.42
C GLN A 120 -3.48 20.77 17.05
N LEU A 121 -4.57 20.24 17.61
CA LEU A 121 -5.50 21.05 18.41
C LEU A 121 -4.77 21.68 19.60
N ARG A 122 -4.04 20.87 20.38
CA ARG A 122 -3.29 21.34 21.54
C ARG A 122 -2.25 22.40 21.13
N THR A 123 -1.44 22.10 20.12
CA THR A 123 -0.42 23.03 19.61
C THR A 123 -1.02 24.34 19.12
N PHE A 124 -2.18 24.30 18.45
CA PHE A 124 -2.87 25.53 18.04
C PHE A 124 -3.40 26.31 19.23
N GLN A 125 -4.00 25.64 20.22
CA GLN A 125 -4.51 26.29 21.43
C GLN A 125 -3.39 26.94 22.23
N GLU A 126 -2.25 26.29 22.40
CA GLU A 126 -1.05 26.87 23.03
C GLU A 126 -0.57 28.10 22.28
N LEU A 127 -0.46 28.03 20.94
CA LEU A 127 -0.06 29.18 20.12
C LEU A 127 -1.06 30.34 20.24
N SER A 128 -2.36 30.07 20.11
CA SER A 128 -3.42 31.07 20.09
C SER A 128 -3.71 31.69 21.48
N ALA A 129 -3.31 31.01 22.56
CA ALA A 129 -3.44 31.55 23.95
C ALA A 129 -2.61 32.83 24.17
N HIS A 130 -1.62 33.08 23.33
CA HIS A 130 -0.84 34.33 23.35
C HIS A 130 -1.54 35.51 22.64
N GLY A 131 -2.69 35.29 21.97
CA GLY A 131 -3.49 36.33 21.32
C GLY A 131 -4.21 37.23 22.36
N GLN A 132 -4.28 38.53 22.03
CA GLN A 132 -4.88 39.53 22.93
C GLN A 132 -6.29 39.96 22.53
N THR A 133 -6.61 39.97 21.24
CA THR A 133 -7.86 40.56 20.73
C THR A 133 -8.86 39.56 20.19
N VAL A 134 -8.40 38.57 19.42
CA VAL A 134 -9.25 37.57 18.75
C VAL A 134 -8.58 36.21 18.80
N THR A 135 -9.19 35.27 19.47
CA THR A 135 -8.78 33.87 19.45
C THR A 135 -9.68 33.12 18.47
N PRO A 136 -9.13 32.55 17.33
CA PRO A 136 -9.91 31.74 16.44
C PRO A 136 -10.49 30.51 17.15
N THR A 137 -11.76 30.23 16.91
CA THR A 137 -12.40 29.01 17.42
C THR A 137 -11.92 27.79 16.65
N ILE A 138 -11.59 26.72 17.36
CA ILE A 138 -11.07 25.47 16.78
C ILE A 138 -11.72 24.26 17.43
N GLU A 139 -12.18 23.30 16.62
CA GLU A 139 -12.88 22.11 17.10
C GLU A 139 -12.49 20.87 16.27
N ILE A 140 -12.51 19.70 16.94
CA ILE A 140 -12.33 18.42 16.25
C ILE A 140 -13.70 17.81 15.93
N TYR A 141 -13.84 17.38 14.67
CA TYR A 141 -15.01 16.67 14.18
C TYR A 141 -14.59 15.32 13.59
N ASP A 142 -14.62 14.29 14.41
CA ASP A 142 -14.22 12.94 14.05
C ASP A 142 -15.15 11.84 14.58
N GLY A 143 -14.75 10.56 14.46
CA GLY A 143 -15.55 9.42 14.92
C GLY A 143 -15.75 9.38 16.45
N ASP A 144 -14.90 10.03 17.24
CA ASP A 144 -14.97 10.02 18.69
C ASP A 144 -15.76 11.22 19.24
N THR A 145 -16.05 12.23 18.40
CA THR A 145 -16.89 13.38 18.76
C THR A 145 -18.31 12.93 19.08
N SER A 146 -18.81 13.26 20.27
CA SER A 146 -20.16 12.86 20.73
C SER A 146 -21.27 13.44 19.85
N ALA A 147 -22.43 12.80 19.80
CA ALA A 147 -23.57 13.25 19.00
C ALA A 147 -24.03 14.68 19.35
N TRP A 148 -24.04 15.02 20.65
CA TRP A 148 -24.39 16.37 21.15
C TRP A 148 -23.36 17.41 20.67
N HIS A 149 -22.08 17.11 20.82
CA HIS A 149 -20.99 18.00 20.39
C HIS A 149 -20.99 18.18 18.87
N ARG A 150 -21.24 17.11 18.08
CA ARG A 150 -21.40 17.21 16.63
C ARG A 150 -22.58 18.11 16.22
N LYS A 151 -23.69 18.09 16.99
CA LYS A 151 -24.82 18.98 16.74
C LYS A 151 -24.41 20.43 16.97
N ARG A 152 -23.76 20.74 18.09
CA ARG A 152 -23.26 22.09 18.44
C ARG A 152 -22.30 22.63 17.36
N ILE A 153 -21.33 21.83 16.93
CA ILE A 153 -20.38 22.25 15.89
C ILE A 153 -21.08 22.59 14.56
N ARG A 154 -22.15 21.88 14.21
CA ARG A 154 -22.92 22.19 13.00
C ARG A 154 -23.77 23.46 13.13
N GLU A 155 -24.31 23.70 14.30
CA GLU A 155 -25.14 24.87 14.58
C GLU A 155 -24.29 26.15 14.68
N THR A 156 -23.05 26.03 15.16
CA THR A 156 -22.12 27.14 15.28
C THR A 156 -20.73 26.67 14.79
N PRO A 157 -20.50 26.67 13.48
CA PRO A 157 -19.24 26.17 12.91
C PRO A 157 -18.03 27.02 13.36
N PRO A 158 -16.95 26.36 13.84
CA PRO A 158 -15.75 27.06 14.28
C PRO A 158 -15.02 27.71 13.09
N ASN A 159 -14.04 28.56 13.39
CA ASN A 159 -13.14 29.10 12.37
C ASN A 159 -12.28 27.98 11.77
N ILE A 160 -11.82 27.04 12.58
CA ILE A 160 -10.96 25.93 12.15
C ILE A 160 -11.61 24.61 12.56
N LEU A 161 -11.89 23.78 11.56
CA LEU A 161 -12.45 22.45 11.76
C LEU A 161 -11.37 21.39 11.46
N LEU A 162 -10.92 20.66 12.51
CA LEU A 162 -9.99 19.54 12.37
C LEU A 162 -10.79 18.27 12.14
N THR A 163 -10.42 17.49 11.11
CA THR A 163 -11.14 16.28 10.76
C THR A 163 -10.22 15.25 10.08
N ASN A 164 -10.81 14.15 9.61
CA ASN A 164 -10.12 13.12 8.85
C ASN A 164 -10.85 12.82 7.52
N PRO A 165 -10.20 12.12 6.56
CA PRO A 165 -10.79 11.80 5.26
C PRO A 165 -12.15 11.12 5.32
N GLU A 166 -12.32 10.18 6.24
CA GLU A 166 -13.56 9.44 6.40
C GLU A 166 -14.71 10.36 6.80
N MET A 167 -14.49 11.34 7.68
CA MET A 167 -15.52 12.29 8.08
C MET A 167 -15.86 13.30 6.99
N VAL A 168 -14.89 13.73 6.20
CA VAL A 168 -15.17 14.56 5.00
C VAL A 168 -16.12 13.80 4.09
N HIS A 169 -15.80 12.55 3.79
CA HIS A 169 -16.57 11.70 2.88
C HIS A 169 -17.96 11.31 3.42
N LEU A 170 -18.04 10.90 4.71
CA LEU A 170 -19.25 10.30 5.29
C LEU A 170 -20.18 11.32 5.96
N SER A 171 -19.66 12.50 6.35
CA SER A 171 -20.43 13.43 7.18
C SER A 171 -20.51 14.86 6.64
N LEU A 172 -19.42 15.42 6.12
CA LEU A 172 -19.45 16.79 5.65
C LEU A 172 -20.11 16.89 4.27
N LEU A 173 -19.58 16.21 3.26
CA LEU A 173 -20.05 16.31 1.88
C LEU A 173 -21.51 15.83 1.71
N PRO A 174 -21.95 14.66 2.21
CA PRO A 174 -23.32 14.20 2.05
C PRO A 174 -24.36 15.05 2.78
N HIS A 175 -23.92 15.82 3.77
CA HIS A 175 -24.78 16.67 4.57
C HIS A 175 -24.46 18.16 4.42
N HIS A 176 -23.93 18.56 3.24
CA HIS A 176 -23.42 19.91 2.97
C HIS A 176 -24.46 21.02 3.25
N LEU A 177 -25.74 20.74 3.12
CA LEU A 177 -26.81 21.70 3.47
C LEU A 177 -26.73 22.15 4.93
N LYS A 178 -26.30 21.24 5.85
CA LYS A 178 -26.10 21.56 7.27
C LYS A 178 -24.78 22.29 7.55
N TRP A 179 -23.93 22.37 6.55
CA TRP A 179 -22.62 23.00 6.57
C TRP A 179 -22.51 24.17 5.60
N ALA A 180 -23.64 24.66 5.07
CA ALA A 180 -23.70 25.70 4.04
C ALA A 180 -22.89 26.96 4.42
N GLU A 181 -23.06 27.47 5.66
CA GLU A 181 -22.30 28.60 6.18
C GLU A 181 -20.79 28.31 6.22
N PHE A 182 -20.41 27.12 6.68
CA PHE A 182 -19.02 26.73 6.74
C PHE A 182 -18.38 26.65 5.34
N PHE A 183 -19.05 25.98 4.39
CA PHE A 183 -18.56 25.85 3.02
C PHE A 183 -18.55 27.17 2.25
N GLY A 184 -19.50 28.04 2.49
CA GLY A 184 -19.58 29.38 1.87
C GLY A 184 -18.48 30.35 2.33
N ALA A 185 -17.98 30.15 3.55
CA ALA A 185 -16.90 30.94 4.12
C ALA A 185 -15.53 30.23 4.10
N LEU A 186 -15.44 29.03 3.49
CA LEU A 186 -14.21 28.23 3.49
C LEU A 186 -13.14 28.87 2.58
N ASP A 187 -12.07 29.36 3.19
CA ASP A 187 -10.95 30.03 2.53
C ASP A 187 -9.73 29.11 2.34
N THR A 188 -9.48 28.22 3.29
CA THR A 188 -8.28 27.38 3.28
C THR A 188 -8.60 25.93 3.63
N VAL A 189 -8.04 24.99 2.84
CA VAL A 189 -8.04 23.56 3.15
C VAL A 189 -6.60 23.13 3.38
N VAL A 190 -6.30 22.71 4.59
CA VAL A 190 -4.98 22.16 4.98
C VAL A 190 -5.06 20.64 4.94
N VAL A 191 -4.10 20.03 4.26
CA VAL A 191 -3.97 18.57 4.16
C VAL A 191 -2.60 18.17 4.67
N ASP A 192 -2.54 17.66 5.88
CA ASP A 192 -1.28 17.27 6.47
C ASP A 192 -0.93 15.81 6.17
N GLU A 193 0.36 15.51 6.16
CA GLU A 193 0.94 14.20 5.82
C GLU A 193 0.39 13.65 4.47
N VAL A 194 0.34 14.53 3.44
CA VAL A 194 -0.29 14.22 2.15
C VAL A 194 0.30 13.00 1.44
N HIS A 195 1.57 12.64 1.69
CA HIS A 195 2.21 11.43 1.16
C HIS A 195 1.54 10.13 1.63
N THR A 196 0.71 10.18 2.67
CA THR A 196 -0.10 9.04 3.11
C THR A 196 -1.30 8.77 2.18
N TYR A 197 -1.73 9.77 1.41
CA TYR A 197 -2.82 9.65 0.44
C TYR A 197 -2.26 9.18 -0.91
N ARG A 198 -1.83 7.93 -0.94
CA ARG A 198 -1.27 7.23 -2.11
C ARG A 198 -2.06 5.96 -2.43
N GLY A 199 -1.78 5.34 -3.57
CA GLY A 199 -2.45 4.12 -4.02
C GLY A 199 -3.97 4.30 -4.07
N ILE A 200 -4.70 3.33 -3.58
CA ILE A 200 -6.18 3.32 -3.57
C ILE A 200 -6.74 4.44 -2.70
N MET A 201 -6.17 4.67 -1.51
CA MET A 201 -6.66 5.75 -0.65
C MET A 201 -6.46 7.11 -1.32
N GLY A 202 -5.32 7.36 -1.95
CA GLY A 202 -5.07 8.58 -2.72
C GLY A 202 -6.04 8.74 -3.88
N SER A 203 -6.34 7.65 -4.59
CA SER A 203 -7.31 7.64 -5.69
C SER A 203 -8.72 8.02 -5.23
N HIS A 204 -9.17 7.52 -4.08
CA HIS A 204 -10.41 7.97 -3.43
C HIS A 204 -10.34 9.44 -3.01
N MET A 205 -9.24 9.86 -2.36
CA MET A 205 -9.08 11.25 -1.92
C MET A 205 -9.10 12.24 -3.08
N ALA A 206 -8.56 11.87 -4.24
CA ALA A 206 -8.67 12.69 -5.45
C ALA A 206 -10.13 12.97 -5.82
N GLN A 207 -11.02 11.99 -5.66
CA GLN A 207 -12.45 12.19 -5.91
C GLN A 207 -13.13 12.97 -4.76
N VAL A 208 -12.74 12.72 -3.51
CA VAL A 208 -13.25 13.47 -2.36
C VAL A 208 -12.92 14.96 -2.48
N PHE A 209 -11.69 15.31 -2.85
CA PHE A 209 -11.31 16.73 -3.06
C PHE A 209 -12.03 17.37 -4.25
N ARG A 210 -12.29 16.65 -5.32
CA ARG A 210 -13.09 17.14 -6.45
C ARG A 210 -14.54 17.42 -6.03
N ARG A 211 -15.15 16.54 -5.24
CA ARG A 211 -16.50 16.73 -4.67
C ARG A 211 -16.52 17.91 -3.69
N LEU A 212 -15.51 18.02 -2.81
CA LEU A 212 -15.35 19.15 -1.91
C LEU A 212 -15.31 20.48 -2.67
N ARG A 213 -14.48 20.57 -3.70
CA ARG A 213 -14.39 21.77 -4.54
C ARG A 213 -15.71 22.10 -5.22
N ARG A 214 -16.43 21.09 -5.70
CA ARG A 214 -17.74 21.23 -6.33
C ARG A 214 -18.76 21.84 -5.37
N ILE A 215 -18.80 21.33 -4.14
CA ILE A 215 -19.69 21.86 -3.08
C ILE A 215 -19.28 23.28 -2.66
N CYS A 216 -18.00 23.56 -2.49
CA CYS A 216 -17.52 24.92 -2.21
C CYS A 216 -17.92 25.89 -3.30
N SER A 217 -17.74 25.52 -4.57
CA SER A 217 -18.14 26.33 -5.73
C SER A 217 -19.65 26.61 -5.76
N PHE A 218 -20.47 25.63 -5.38
CA PHE A 218 -21.92 25.81 -5.27
C PHE A 218 -22.30 26.87 -4.24
N TYR A 219 -21.54 26.97 -3.13
CA TYR A 219 -21.72 28.03 -2.12
C TYR A 219 -20.91 29.30 -2.38
N GLY A 220 -20.28 29.44 -3.56
CA GLY A 220 -19.52 30.63 -3.96
C GLY A 220 -18.10 30.70 -3.40
N ALA A 221 -17.58 29.65 -2.76
CA ALA A 221 -16.23 29.60 -2.21
C ALA A 221 -15.23 28.87 -3.14
N ALA A 222 -13.97 29.33 -3.12
CA ALA A 222 -12.84 28.76 -3.85
C ALA A 222 -11.63 28.61 -2.93
N PRO A 223 -11.62 27.63 -2.01
CA PRO A 223 -10.58 27.53 -0.99
C PRO A 223 -9.22 27.20 -1.62
N LYS A 224 -8.16 27.76 -1.02
CA LYS A 224 -6.76 27.40 -1.31
C LYS A 224 -6.41 26.10 -0.61
N PHE A 225 -5.60 25.29 -1.27
CA PHE A 225 -5.08 24.05 -0.70
C PHE A 225 -3.64 24.24 -0.24
N VAL A 226 -3.36 23.92 1.02
CA VAL A 226 -2.03 23.89 1.63
C VAL A 226 -1.73 22.48 2.06
N PHE A 227 -0.75 21.88 1.43
CA PHE A 227 -0.32 20.50 1.71
C PHE A 227 0.99 20.50 2.49
N CYS A 228 1.06 19.66 3.53
CA CYS A 228 2.29 19.34 4.22
C CYS A 228 2.64 17.86 3.97
N SER A 229 3.90 17.59 3.70
CA SER A 229 4.41 16.26 3.37
C SER A 229 5.74 15.98 4.07
N ALA A 230 6.05 14.70 4.26
CA ALA A 230 7.45 14.28 4.32
C ALA A 230 8.12 14.49 2.96
N THR A 231 9.43 14.33 2.92
CA THR A 231 10.20 14.38 1.67
C THR A 231 9.79 13.22 0.76
N VAL A 232 9.26 13.53 -0.41
CA VAL A 232 8.92 12.59 -1.51
C VAL A 232 9.46 13.17 -2.81
N SER A 233 9.73 12.34 -3.82
CA SER A 233 10.33 12.83 -5.07
C SER A 233 9.37 13.61 -5.96
N ASN A 234 8.05 13.44 -5.80
CA ASN A 234 7.03 14.05 -6.67
C ASN A 234 5.93 14.84 -5.95
N PRO A 235 6.24 15.77 -5.04
CA PRO A 235 5.22 16.40 -4.18
C PRO A 235 4.21 17.24 -4.97
N ALA A 236 4.66 18.01 -5.99
CA ALA A 236 3.76 18.81 -6.84
C ALA A 236 2.79 17.91 -7.61
N GLN A 237 3.33 16.88 -8.29
CA GLN A 237 2.51 15.94 -9.07
C GLN A 237 1.46 15.25 -8.20
N LEU A 238 1.84 14.81 -7.00
CA LEU A 238 0.90 14.19 -6.04
C LEU A 238 -0.24 15.15 -5.68
N ALA A 239 0.06 16.37 -5.27
CA ALA A 239 -0.93 17.38 -4.88
C ALA A 239 -1.85 17.79 -6.06
N GLU A 240 -1.27 17.92 -7.27
CA GLU A 240 -2.02 18.20 -8.50
C GLU A 240 -2.94 17.03 -8.90
N GLN A 241 -2.49 15.80 -8.79
CA GLN A 241 -3.32 14.61 -9.04
C GLN A 241 -4.48 14.48 -8.06
N LEU A 242 -4.24 14.82 -6.79
CA LEU A 242 -5.27 14.80 -5.74
C LEU A 242 -6.35 15.87 -5.97
N THR A 243 -5.98 17.07 -6.39
CA THR A 243 -6.93 18.20 -6.47
C THR A 243 -7.38 18.56 -7.87
N GLY A 244 -6.56 18.25 -8.89
CA GLY A 244 -6.72 18.75 -10.25
C GLY A 244 -6.44 20.26 -10.38
N LEU A 245 -5.68 20.84 -9.43
CA LEU A 245 -5.27 22.23 -9.41
C LEU A 245 -3.76 22.32 -9.61
N LYS A 246 -3.27 23.45 -10.13
CA LYS A 246 -1.85 23.77 -10.13
C LYS A 246 -1.37 24.06 -8.69
N VAL A 247 -0.25 23.47 -8.29
CA VAL A 247 0.28 23.55 -6.92
C VAL A 247 1.76 23.93 -6.96
N ASP A 248 2.12 24.99 -6.26
CA ASP A 248 3.51 25.39 -6.05
C ASP A 248 4.21 24.44 -5.05
N THR A 249 5.53 24.30 -5.12
CA THR A 249 6.28 23.37 -4.27
C THR A 249 7.41 24.06 -3.53
N ILE A 250 7.62 23.66 -2.27
CA ILE A 250 8.80 23.98 -1.45
C ILE A 250 9.37 22.66 -0.92
N THR A 251 10.62 22.36 -1.24
CA THR A 251 11.33 21.13 -0.85
C THR A 251 12.54 21.40 0.04
N GLU A 252 13.15 22.59 -0.07
CA GLU A 252 14.29 22.98 0.76
C GLU A 252 13.85 23.35 2.16
N SER A 253 14.53 22.82 3.17
CA SER A 253 14.27 23.12 4.57
C SER A 253 15.28 24.15 5.09
N GLY A 254 14.79 25.17 5.81
CA GLY A 254 15.64 26.06 6.60
C GLY A 254 15.74 25.69 8.08
N ALA A 255 15.14 24.57 8.50
CA ALA A 255 15.21 24.12 9.88
C ALA A 255 16.57 23.50 10.21
N PRO A 256 17.06 23.63 11.46
CA PRO A 256 18.33 23.01 11.85
C PRO A 256 18.22 21.49 11.88
N LEU A 257 19.31 20.82 11.55
CA LEU A 257 19.49 19.38 11.71
C LEU A 257 20.69 19.13 12.62
N GLY A 258 20.51 18.29 13.64
CA GLY A 258 21.61 17.82 14.47
C GLY A 258 22.41 16.71 13.80
N GLU A 259 23.67 16.55 14.23
CA GLU A 259 24.55 15.47 13.81
C GLU A 259 23.87 14.11 14.06
N LYS A 260 23.87 13.24 13.06
CA LYS A 260 23.19 11.94 13.15
C LYS A 260 24.07 10.80 12.72
N HIS A 261 24.32 9.84 13.62
CA HIS A 261 24.97 8.59 13.30
C HIS A 261 23.96 7.61 12.69
N VAL A 262 24.25 7.11 11.50
CA VAL A 262 23.46 6.09 10.83
C VAL A 262 24.27 4.79 10.80
N VAL A 263 23.71 3.72 11.38
CA VAL A 263 24.40 2.43 11.55
C VAL A 263 23.55 1.33 10.95
N PHE A 264 24.16 0.47 10.11
CA PHE A 264 23.49 -0.70 9.54
C PHE A 264 24.09 -1.97 10.14
N ILE A 265 23.20 -2.86 10.62
CA ILE A 265 23.60 -4.10 11.29
C ILE A 265 22.92 -5.28 10.59
N ASN A 266 23.74 -6.26 10.15
CA ASN A 266 23.24 -7.54 9.64
C ASN A 266 23.39 -8.59 10.75
N PRO A 267 22.30 -8.91 11.49
CA PRO A 267 22.40 -9.65 12.75
C PRO A 267 22.55 -11.16 12.55
N LEU A 268 23.49 -11.81 13.25
CA LEU A 268 23.66 -13.25 13.24
C LEU A 268 22.62 -14.01 14.08
N GLN A 269 22.08 -13.36 15.13
CA GLN A 269 21.15 -14.00 16.10
C GLN A 269 19.69 -13.57 15.90
N GLY A 270 19.39 -12.95 14.74
CA GLY A 270 18.08 -12.42 14.43
C GLY A 270 17.84 -10.98 14.96
N PRO A 271 16.95 -10.23 14.27
CA PRO A 271 16.83 -8.79 14.49
C PRO A 271 16.24 -8.42 15.86
N ALA A 272 15.29 -9.21 16.40
CA ALA A 272 14.66 -8.93 17.69
C ALA A 272 15.65 -9.05 18.87
N GLN A 273 16.47 -10.09 18.86
CA GLN A 273 17.47 -10.30 19.93
C GLN A 273 18.56 -9.23 19.90
N THR A 274 19.00 -8.86 18.71
CA THR A 274 19.96 -7.75 18.52
C THR A 274 19.38 -6.44 19.00
N ALA A 275 18.11 -6.14 18.68
CA ALA A 275 17.42 -4.94 19.16
C ALA A 275 17.35 -4.88 20.70
N ILE A 276 17.07 -6.01 21.38
CA ILE A 276 17.04 -6.09 22.84
C ILE A 276 18.42 -5.80 23.44
N LEU A 277 19.49 -6.35 22.87
CA LEU A 277 20.87 -6.07 23.33
C LEU A 277 21.22 -4.59 23.19
N LEU A 278 20.92 -4.00 22.05
CA LEU A 278 21.14 -2.57 21.78
C LEU A 278 20.32 -1.68 22.71
N LEU A 279 19.05 -2.03 22.92
CA LEU A 279 18.17 -1.31 23.82
C LEU A 279 18.69 -1.35 25.27
N LYS A 280 19.14 -2.53 25.76
CA LYS A 280 19.74 -2.62 27.10
C LYS A 280 20.96 -1.72 27.24
N ALA A 281 21.86 -1.72 26.25
CA ALA A 281 23.02 -0.83 26.25
C ALA A 281 22.64 0.66 26.26
N ALA A 282 21.56 1.03 25.57
CA ALA A 282 21.01 2.40 25.58
C ALA A 282 20.42 2.79 26.93
N LEU A 283 19.62 1.90 27.56
CA LEU A 283 19.02 2.13 28.87
C LEU A 283 20.07 2.39 29.96
N HIS A 284 21.17 1.63 29.98
CA HIS A 284 22.28 1.83 30.92
C HIS A 284 23.00 3.17 30.74
N ARG A 285 22.89 3.80 29.55
CA ARG A 285 23.41 5.13 29.25
C ARG A 285 22.38 6.24 29.42
N GLY A 286 21.18 5.91 29.85
CA GLY A 286 20.08 6.87 29.99
C GLY A 286 19.57 7.42 28.66
N LEU A 287 19.85 6.77 27.52
CA LEU A 287 19.41 7.21 26.20
C LEU A 287 17.92 6.92 26.00
N ARG A 288 17.16 7.97 25.63
CA ARG A 288 15.75 7.86 25.31
C ARG A 288 15.59 7.22 23.93
N THR A 289 15.01 6.05 23.89
CA THR A 289 15.05 5.17 22.72
C THR A 289 13.66 4.87 22.18
N ILE A 290 13.49 4.98 20.85
CA ILE A 290 12.34 4.41 20.16
C ILE A 290 12.78 3.20 19.35
N VAL A 291 12.01 2.10 19.45
CA VAL A 291 12.24 0.88 18.67
C VAL A 291 11.04 0.65 17.75
N TYR A 292 11.27 0.62 16.46
CA TYR A 292 10.22 0.32 15.49
C TYR A 292 10.28 -1.13 15.02
N THR A 293 9.12 -1.75 14.90
CA THR A 293 8.97 -3.11 14.40
C THR A 293 7.91 -3.18 13.30
N GLN A 294 7.98 -4.22 12.46
CA GLN A 294 7.02 -4.42 11.37
C GLN A 294 5.68 -5.02 11.84
N SER A 295 5.60 -5.64 13.02
CA SER A 295 4.39 -6.28 13.51
C SER A 295 4.03 -5.91 14.94
N ARG A 296 2.72 -5.80 15.21
CA ARG A 296 2.17 -5.52 16.55
C ARG A 296 2.60 -6.57 17.57
N LYS A 297 2.63 -7.85 17.17
CA LYS A 297 3.05 -8.98 18.02
C LYS A 297 4.52 -8.84 18.40
N LEU A 298 5.37 -8.50 17.44
CA LEU A 298 6.81 -8.34 17.70
C LEU A 298 7.09 -7.16 18.63
N ALA A 299 6.33 -6.06 18.51
CA ALA A 299 6.45 -4.91 19.41
C ALA A 299 6.18 -5.30 20.87
N GLU A 300 5.11 -6.05 21.14
CA GLU A 300 4.80 -6.56 22.49
C GLU A 300 5.85 -7.54 22.99
N LEU A 301 6.27 -8.49 22.15
CA LEU A 301 7.27 -9.49 22.53
C LEU A 301 8.62 -8.85 22.89
N ILE A 302 9.10 -7.89 22.08
CA ILE A 302 10.35 -7.17 22.39
C ILE A 302 10.21 -6.39 23.70
N ALA A 303 9.06 -5.73 23.94
CA ALA A 303 8.84 -5.00 25.19
C ALA A 303 8.85 -5.93 26.41
N ILE A 304 8.19 -7.09 26.33
CA ILE A 304 8.18 -8.11 27.40
C ILE A 304 9.59 -8.66 27.64
N TRP A 305 10.29 -9.09 26.57
CA TRP A 305 11.62 -9.67 26.69
C TRP A 305 12.68 -8.66 27.14
N ALA A 306 12.61 -7.42 26.64
CA ALA A 306 13.47 -6.36 27.12
C ALA A 306 13.19 -6.01 28.58
N GLY A 307 11.92 -5.93 28.98
CA GLY A 307 11.53 -5.69 30.38
C GLY A 307 12.05 -6.76 31.34
N SER A 308 11.86 -8.06 30.99
CA SER A 308 12.35 -9.18 31.82
C SER A 308 13.87 -9.22 32.00
N GLN A 309 14.63 -8.62 31.06
CA GLN A 309 16.08 -8.64 31.03
C GLN A 309 16.72 -7.32 31.46
N SER A 310 15.96 -6.26 31.77
CA SER A 310 16.48 -4.91 32.02
C SER A 310 16.48 -4.51 33.50
N GLY A 311 16.15 -5.43 34.42
CA GLY A 311 16.20 -5.20 35.88
C GLY A 311 15.46 -3.92 36.29
N PRO A 312 16.18 -2.92 36.87
CA PRO A 312 15.54 -1.68 37.38
C PRO A 312 14.90 -0.81 36.30
N PHE A 313 15.21 -1.04 35.03
CA PHE A 313 14.62 -0.30 33.90
C PHE A 313 13.33 -0.92 33.37
N ALA A 314 12.86 -2.06 33.89
CA ALA A 314 11.68 -2.77 33.39
C ALA A 314 10.42 -1.88 33.34
N SER A 315 10.18 -1.07 34.38
CA SER A 315 9.03 -0.12 34.45
C SER A 315 9.16 1.10 33.53
N ARG A 316 10.35 1.34 32.96
CA ARG A 316 10.64 2.45 32.04
C ARG A 316 10.59 2.06 30.57
N ILE A 317 10.11 0.85 30.26
CA ILE A 317 9.92 0.33 28.91
C ILE A 317 8.43 0.11 28.69
N SER A 318 7.89 0.51 27.54
CA SER A 318 6.50 0.25 27.17
C SER A 318 6.38 -0.14 25.69
N ALA A 319 5.41 -1.01 25.39
CA ALA A 319 4.93 -1.17 24.01
C ALA A 319 3.94 -0.06 23.68
N TYR A 320 3.84 0.32 22.38
CA TYR A 320 2.84 1.24 21.87
C TYR A 320 2.30 0.76 20.53
N ARG A 321 0.98 0.63 20.38
CA ARG A 321 0.35 0.21 19.13
C ARG A 321 -1.05 0.78 18.94
N ALA A 322 -1.50 0.87 17.71
CA ALA A 322 -2.81 1.41 17.33
C ALA A 322 -4.02 0.66 17.96
N GLY A 323 -3.82 -0.58 18.45
CA GLY A 323 -4.88 -1.35 19.10
C GLY A 323 -5.07 -1.10 20.59
N PHE A 324 -4.27 -0.25 21.21
CA PHE A 324 -4.49 0.18 22.61
C PHE A 324 -5.65 1.16 22.70
N LEU A 325 -6.27 1.21 23.90
CA LEU A 325 -7.32 2.19 24.17
C LEU A 325 -6.76 3.63 24.04
N PRO A 326 -7.59 4.62 23.68
CA PRO A 326 -7.13 6.01 23.57
C PRO A 326 -6.51 6.55 24.86
N GLU A 327 -7.03 6.16 26.02
CA GLU A 327 -6.54 6.53 27.35
C GLU A 327 -5.15 5.97 27.60
N GLU A 328 -4.95 4.66 27.32
CA GLU A 328 -3.65 3.98 27.47
C GLU A 328 -2.57 4.63 26.58
N ARG A 329 -2.94 4.98 25.34
CA ARG A 329 -2.01 5.65 24.43
C ARG A 329 -1.59 7.01 24.95
N ARG A 330 -2.55 7.83 25.42
CA ARG A 330 -2.27 9.16 26.03
C ARG A 330 -1.40 9.07 27.27
N GLU A 331 -1.60 8.05 28.10
CA GLU A 331 -0.76 7.81 29.27
C GLU A 331 0.68 7.51 28.86
N ILE A 332 0.90 6.60 27.90
CA ILE A 332 2.23 6.25 27.40
C ILE A 332 2.91 7.48 26.77
N GLU A 333 2.19 8.24 25.96
CA GLU A 333 2.67 9.48 25.33
C GLU A 333 3.10 10.52 26.40
N ALA A 334 2.27 10.75 27.41
CA ALA A 334 2.57 11.68 28.50
C ALA A 334 3.80 11.22 29.34
N ARG A 335 3.90 9.93 29.66
CA ARG A 335 5.05 9.37 30.39
C ARG A 335 6.34 9.45 29.56
N LEU A 336 6.23 9.27 28.24
CA LEU A 336 7.38 9.40 27.33
C LEU A 336 7.82 10.86 27.23
N ALA A 337 6.90 11.80 27.07
CA ALA A 337 7.18 13.24 27.01
C ALA A 337 7.84 13.73 28.30
N LYS A 338 7.36 13.31 29.48
CA LYS A 338 7.94 13.66 30.81
C LYS A 338 9.29 12.98 31.06
N GLY A 339 9.70 11.97 30.29
CA GLY A 339 10.95 11.21 30.55
C GLY A 339 10.82 10.10 31.59
N ASP A 340 9.61 9.77 32.04
CA ASP A 340 9.35 8.62 32.93
C ASP A 340 9.62 7.29 32.19
N LEU A 341 9.33 7.25 30.88
CA LEU A 341 9.75 6.15 30.01
C LEU A 341 11.08 6.51 29.35
N LEU A 342 12.00 5.55 29.34
CA LEU A 342 13.27 5.60 28.59
C LEU A 342 13.15 4.92 27.22
N ALA A 343 12.23 3.97 27.08
CA ALA A 343 12.07 3.27 25.83
C ALA A 343 10.60 3.01 25.49
N VAL A 344 10.29 3.16 24.19
CA VAL A 344 9.01 2.76 23.63
C VAL A 344 9.25 1.87 22.42
N ILE A 345 8.54 0.73 22.36
CA ILE A 345 8.57 -0.21 21.23
C ILE A 345 7.27 -0.07 20.45
N SER A 346 7.35 0.36 19.19
CA SER A 346 6.18 0.70 18.39
C SER A 346 6.19 0.05 17.01
N THR A 347 5.05 0.09 16.36
CA THR A 347 4.90 -0.08 14.90
C THR A 347 4.86 1.30 14.24
N SER A 348 4.35 1.42 13.02
CA SER A 348 4.10 2.71 12.36
C SER A 348 3.16 3.66 13.14
N ALA A 349 2.63 3.25 14.30
CA ALA A 349 1.69 4.06 15.09
C ALA A 349 2.31 5.34 15.67
N LEU A 350 3.64 5.39 15.87
CA LEU A 350 4.40 6.59 16.28
C LEU A 350 5.26 7.16 15.12
N GLU A 351 4.99 6.77 13.87
CA GLU A 351 5.71 7.27 12.69
C GLU A 351 5.29 8.71 12.34
N LEU A 352 3.99 9.00 12.40
CA LEU A 352 3.44 10.30 12.03
C LEU A 352 3.39 11.28 13.20
N GLY A 353 3.59 12.50 12.94
CA GLY A 353 3.53 13.82 13.58
C GLY A 353 3.29 14.01 15.09
N ILE A 354 2.99 12.98 15.87
CA ILE A 354 2.73 13.12 17.32
C ILE A 354 3.98 13.57 18.04
N ASP A 355 3.87 14.57 18.92
CA ASP A 355 4.99 15.00 19.76
C ASP A 355 5.18 14.05 20.96
N ILE A 356 6.29 13.35 20.96
CA ILE A 356 6.69 12.40 21.99
C ILE A 356 7.93 12.83 22.77
N GLY A 357 8.30 14.12 22.62
CA GLY A 357 9.49 14.72 23.24
C GLY A 357 10.80 14.29 22.56
N ASP A 358 11.90 14.77 23.14
CA ASP A 358 13.24 14.54 22.58
C ASP A 358 13.70 13.10 22.80
N LEU A 359 14.03 12.42 21.71
CA LEU A 359 14.60 11.07 21.71
C LEU A 359 16.02 11.09 21.15
N ASP A 360 16.88 10.22 21.69
CA ASP A 360 18.29 10.14 21.35
C ASP A 360 18.61 9.05 20.31
N LEU A 361 17.91 7.89 20.41
CA LEU A 361 18.20 6.70 19.62
C LEU A 361 16.94 6.12 18.96
N CYS A 362 17.02 5.84 17.66
CA CYS A 362 16.01 5.11 16.91
C CYS A 362 16.56 3.76 16.45
N LEU A 363 15.93 2.66 16.87
CA LEU A 363 16.22 1.31 16.43
C LEU A 363 15.12 0.83 15.45
N LEU A 364 15.49 0.47 14.24
CA LEU A 364 14.59 -0.12 13.25
C LEU A 364 14.81 -1.63 13.17
N VAL A 365 13.82 -2.41 13.57
CA VAL A 365 13.84 -3.89 13.51
C VAL A 365 13.22 -4.32 12.20
N GLY A 366 14.04 -4.47 11.18
CA GLY A 366 13.70 -4.59 9.77
C GLY A 366 13.52 -3.25 9.07
N TYR A 367 13.79 -3.24 7.77
CA TYR A 367 13.59 -2.08 6.92
C TYR A 367 12.10 -1.71 6.83
N PRO A 368 11.72 -0.45 6.98
CA PRO A 368 10.29 -0.03 7.00
C PRO A 368 9.52 -0.23 5.69
N GLY A 369 10.20 -0.59 4.61
CA GLY A 369 9.63 -0.80 3.29
C GLY A 369 9.82 0.37 2.33
N THR A 370 10.14 1.58 2.83
CA THR A 370 10.45 2.76 2.02
C THR A 370 11.52 3.62 2.69
N VAL A 371 12.29 4.35 1.89
CA VAL A 371 13.27 5.36 2.34
C VAL A 371 12.54 6.46 3.11
N VAL A 372 11.38 6.91 2.59
CA VAL A 372 10.52 7.91 3.24
C VAL A 372 10.18 7.50 4.68
N ALA A 373 9.65 6.29 4.88
CA ALA A 373 9.29 5.80 6.22
C ALA A 373 10.52 5.66 7.14
N THR A 374 11.68 5.29 6.59
CA THR A 374 12.92 5.18 7.35
C THR A 374 13.34 6.55 7.89
N TRP A 375 13.35 7.57 7.04
CA TRP A 375 13.69 8.93 7.46
C TRP A 375 12.63 9.57 8.35
N GLN A 376 11.34 9.26 8.17
CA GLN A 376 10.28 9.72 9.09
C GLN A 376 10.48 9.17 10.50
N ARG A 377 10.80 7.87 10.64
CA ARG A 377 11.12 7.22 11.92
C ARG A 377 12.41 7.76 12.50
N GLY A 378 13.45 7.88 11.67
CA GLY A 378 14.73 8.47 12.04
C GLY A 378 14.67 9.97 12.38
N GLY A 379 13.66 10.69 11.89
CA GLY A 379 13.36 12.08 12.22
C GLY A 379 12.66 12.28 13.57
N ARG A 380 12.34 11.18 14.28
CA ARG A 380 11.85 11.24 15.68
C ARG A 380 12.96 11.48 16.69
N VAL A 381 14.21 11.28 16.27
CA VAL A 381 15.40 11.48 17.11
C VAL A 381 16.23 12.67 16.61
N GLY A 382 16.91 13.34 17.53
CA GLY A 382 17.78 14.47 17.19
C GLY A 382 17.03 15.75 16.84
N ARG A 383 15.84 15.97 17.41
CA ARG A 383 15.12 17.25 17.30
C ARG A 383 15.94 18.37 17.96
N SER A 384 15.69 19.59 17.55
CA SER A 384 16.34 20.79 18.13
C SER A 384 17.88 20.80 18.03
N GLY A 385 18.46 20.15 16.98
CA GLY A 385 19.91 20.16 16.74
C GLY A 385 20.73 19.25 17.70
N GLN A 386 20.08 18.29 18.39
CA GLN A 386 20.77 17.34 19.26
C GLN A 386 21.41 16.20 18.46
N LYS A 387 22.56 15.70 18.93
CA LYS A 387 23.19 14.49 18.38
C LYS A 387 22.29 13.28 18.59
N SER A 388 22.17 12.43 17.57
CA SER A 388 21.28 11.29 17.60
C SER A 388 21.83 10.10 16.81
N SER A 389 21.22 8.92 16.99
CA SER A 389 21.57 7.77 16.17
C SER A 389 20.33 7.05 15.64
N LEU A 390 20.44 6.61 14.38
CA LEU A 390 19.51 5.72 13.69
C LEU A 390 20.23 4.40 13.41
N VAL A 391 19.70 3.30 13.94
CA VAL A 391 20.26 1.97 13.73
C VAL A 391 19.25 1.10 12.98
N LEU A 392 19.59 0.67 11.77
CA LEU A 392 18.83 -0.30 10.98
C LEU A 392 19.36 -1.71 11.24
N ILE A 393 18.52 -2.57 11.80
CA ILE A 393 18.82 -3.98 12.11
C ILE A 393 18.09 -4.83 11.08
N ALA A 394 18.81 -5.44 10.15
CA ALA A 394 18.21 -6.14 9.02
C ALA A 394 17.45 -7.40 9.42
N GLY A 395 16.35 -7.65 8.72
CA GLY A 395 15.68 -8.94 8.65
C GLY A 395 16.22 -9.82 7.53
N GLU A 396 15.57 -10.97 7.31
CA GLU A 396 15.86 -11.86 6.17
C GLU A 396 15.14 -11.44 4.87
N ASP A 397 14.49 -10.29 4.86
CA ASP A 397 13.73 -9.80 3.72
C ASP A 397 14.65 -9.31 2.58
N ALA A 398 14.16 -9.37 1.34
CA ALA A 398 14.93 -9.00 0.16
C ALA A 398 15.45 -7.55 0.22
N LEU A 399 14.61 -6.60 0.63
CA LEU A 399 14.99 -5.18 0.74
C LEU A 399 15.96 -4.94 1.90
N ASP A 400 15.74 -5.60 3.05
CA ASP A 400 16.68 -5.53 4.17
C ASP A 400 18.09 -5.94 3.70
N GLN A 401 18.20 -7.10 3.05
CA GLN A 401 19.47 -7.64 2.61
C GLN A 401 20.07 -6.90 1.42
N TYR A 402 19.25 -6.28 0.57
CA TYR A 402 19.71 -5.39 -0.48
C TYR A 402 20.48 -4.20 0.11
N PHE A 403 19.90 -3.49 1.08
CA PHE A 403 20.54 -2.34 1.71
C PHE A 403 21.71 -2.71 2.63
N MET A 404 21.77 -3.93 3.18
CA MET A 404 22.97 -4.39 3.89
C MET A 404 24.15 -4.58 2.94
N ARG A 405 23.90 -4.91 1.67
CA ARG A 405 24.96 -5.05 0.63
C ARG A 405 25.26 -3.74 -0.08
N ASN A 406 24.28 -2.84 -0.16
CA ASN A 406 24.35 -1.56 -0.87
C ASN A 406 23.94 -0.41 0.07
N PRO A 407 24.67 -0.16 1.18
CA PRO A 407 24.26 0.85 2.16
C PRO A 407 24.38 2.30 1.61
N GLU A 408 25.31 2.55 0.71
CA GLU A 408 25.49 3.85 0.04
C GLU A 408 24.28 4.17 -0.84
N ASP A 409 23.75 3.18 -1.58
CA ASP A 409 22.52 3.36 -2.35
C ASP A 409 21.32 3.80 -1.49
N PHE A 410 21.23 3.35 -0.24
CA PHE A 410 20.19 3.84 0.68
C PHE A 410 20.40 5.33 1.04
N LEU A 411 21.63 5.74 1.26
CA LEU A 411 21.98 7.10 1.70
C LEU A 411 21.83 8.13 0.57
N ASP A 412 22.19 7.75 -0.65
CA ASP A 412 22.21 8.63 -1.83
C ASP A 412 20.88 8.59 -2.61
N ARG A 413 20.03 7.60 -2.32
CA ARG A 413 18.77 7.40 -3.05
C ARG A 413 17.76 8.50 -2.73
N GLU A 414 17.21 9.09 -3.80
CA GLU A 414 16.03 9.93 -3.66
C GLU A 414 14.86 9.15 -3.05
N PRO A 415 14.05 9.80 -2.20
CA PRO A 415 12.82 9.21 -1.67
C PRO A 415 11.90 8.73 -2.81
N GLU A 416 11.13 7.69 -2.55
CA GLU A 416 10.23 7.10 -3.54
C GLU A 416 9.09 8.06 -3.92
N ALA A 417 8.60 7.95 -5.16
CA ALA A 417 7.42 8.69 -5.61
C ALA A 417 6.13 8.14 -4.97
N ALA A 418 5.30 9.02 -4.46
CA ALA A 418 3.94 8.68 -4.03
C ALA A 418 3.01 8.64 -5.25
N VAL A 419 2.42 7.48 -5.52
CA VAL A 419 1.61 7.23 -6.72
C VAL A 419 0.13 7.26 -6.41
N VAL A 420 -0.65 7.93 -7.26
CA VAL A 420 -2.11 8.00 -7.22
C VAL A 420 -2.66 7.78 -8.62
N ASN A 421 -3.74 7.01 -8.73
CA ASN A 421 -4.52 6.90 -9.96
C ASN A 421 -5.86 7.64 -9.82
N PRO A 422 -5.93 8.95 -10.13
CA PRO A 422 -7.16 9.72 -10.04
C PRO A 422 -8.18 9.34 -11.14
N TYR A 423 -7.79 8.47 -12.05
CA TYR A 423 -8.62 8.01 -13.18
C TYR A 423 -9.07 6.55 -13.04
N ASN A 424 -8.87 5.92 -11.88
CA ASN A 424 -9.36 4.57 -11.60
C ASN A 424 -10.87 4.50 -11.86
N PRO A 425 -11.33 3.69 -12.86
CA PRO A 425 -12.71 3.68 -13.31
C PRO A 425 -13.68 3.18 -12.23
N GLU A 426 -13.27 2.23 -11.40
CA GLU A 426 -14.11 1.67 -10.36
C GLU A 426 -14.34 2.67 -9.21
N ILE A 427 -13.31 3.45 -8.88
CA ILE A 427 -13.41 4.52 -7.88
C ILE A 427 -14.25 5.69 -8.43
N ILE A 428 -14.02 6.10 -9.67
CA ILE A 428 -14.77 7.18 -10.33
C ILE A 428 -16.27 6.88 -10.32
N LYS A 429 -16.69 5.68 -10.76
CA LYS A 429 -18.10 5.28 -10.77
C LYS A 429 -18.76 5.49 -9.40
N LYS A 430 -18.13 4.99 -8.34
CA LYS A 430 -18.63 5.12 -6.95
C LYS A 430 -18.77 6.58 -6.51
N HIS A 431 -17.79 7.42 -6.85
CA HIS A 431 -17.81 8.82 -6.45
C HIS A 431 -18.70 9.72 -7.32
N ILE A 432 -18.97 9.35 -8.57
CA ILE A 432 -19.97 10.03 -9.40
C ILE A 432 -21.38 9.84 -8.81
N ILE A 433 -21.72 8.63 -8.39
CA ILE A 433 -23.00 8.37 -7.69
C ILE A 433 -23.12 9.24 -6.43
N CYS A 434 -22.02 9.33 -5.63
CA CYS A 434 -21.99 10.20 -4.46
C CYS A 434 -22.17 11.68 -4.83
N ALA A 435 -21.47 12.14 -5.87
CA ALA A 435 -21.55 13.53 -6.32
C ALA A 435 -22.97 13.92 -6.81
N ALA A 436 -23.65 13.00 -7.52
CA ALA A 436 -25.02 13.18 -7.98
C ALA A 436 -26.05 13.15 -6.83
N ALA A 437 -25.74 12.41 -5.74
CA ALA A 437 -26.58 12.39 -4.53
C ALA A 437 -26.39 13.64 -3.65
N GLU A 438 -25.23 14.28 -3.72
CA GLU A 438 -24.93 15.54 -2.99
C GLU A 438 -25.55 16.74 -3.67
N LEU A 439 -25.30 16.85 -4.97
CA LEU A 439 -25.86 17.89 -5.85
C LEU A 439 -26.13 17.26 -7.22
N PRO A 440 -27.24 17.53 -7.90
CA PRO A 440 -27.45 17.08 -9.27
C PRO A 440 -26.27 17.50 -10.17
N ILE A 441 -25.76 16.58 -10.98
CA ILE A 441 -24.65 16.88 -11.90
C ILE A 441 -25.24 17.51 -13.13
N LYS A 442 -24.84 18.76 -13.43
CA LYS A 442 -25.28 19.45 -14.65
C LYS A 442 -24.49 18.93 -15.85
N SER A 443 -25.17 18.81 -16.99
CA SER A 443 -24.57 18.31 -18.24
C SER A 443 -23.48 19.22 -18.79
N ASP A 444 -23.47 20.49 -18.43
CA ASP A 444 -22.49 21.53 -18.81
C ASP A 444 -21.34 21.69 -17.80
N GLU A 445 -21.37 20.97 -16.67
CA GLU A 445 -20.29 21.06 -15.69
C GLU A 445 -18.91 20.71 -16.31
N PRO A 446 -17.81 21.37 -15.89
CA PRO A 446 -16.45 21.05 -16.36
C PRO A 446 -16.06 19.58 -16.18
N LEU A 447 -16.64 18.91 -15.18
CA LEU A 447 -16.48 17.48 -14.93
C LEU A 447 -16.92 16.67 -16.16
N MET A 448 -18.03 17.04 -16.80
CA MET A 448 -18.63 16.34 -17.93
C MET A 448 -17.86 16.52 -19.24
N SER A 449 -16.90 17.45 -19.33
CA SER A 449 -16.04 17.58 -20.51
C SER A 449 -15.07 16.40 -20.69
N ARG A 450 -14.79 15.65 -19.63
CA ARG A 450 -13.79 14.58 -19.61
C ARG A 450 -14.37 13.27 -20.15
N LYS A 451 -13.76 12.70 -21.19
CA LYS A 451 -14.21 11.48 -21.88
C LYS A 451 -14.46 10.28 -20.94
N HIS A 452 -13.52 10.03 -19.99
CA HIS A 452 -13.65 8.93 -19.04
C HIS A 452 -14.82 9.12 -18.05
N ILE A 453 -15.16 10.37 -17.69
CA ILE A 453 -16.32 10.67 -16.86
C ILE A 453 -17.61 10.45 -17.64
N LYS A 454 -17.69 10.93 -18.88
CA LYS A 454 -18.85 10.67 -19.75
C LYS A 454 -19.12 9.17 -19.90
N LYS A 455 -18.05 8.38 -20.15
CA LYS A 455 -18.14 6.92 -20.25
C LYS A 455 -18.66 6.29 -18.95
N ALA A 456 -18.19 6.76 -17.80
CA ALA A 456 -18.64 6.27 -16.49
C ALA A 456 -20.11 6.64 -16.23
N VAL A 457 -20.52 7.88 -16.54
CA VAL A 457 -21.93 8.31 -16.41
C VAL A 457 -22.85 7.48 -17.29
N LEU A 458 -22.54 7.30 -18.58
CA LEU A 458 -23.35 6.46 -19.48
C LEU A 458 -23.49 5.01 -18.97
N SER A 459 -22.39 4.45 -18.46
CA SER A 459 -22.42 3.09 -17.85
C SER A 459 -23.31 3.03 -16.61
N LEU A 460 -23.31 4.07 -15.77
CA LEU A 460 -24.12 4.14 -14.56
C LEU A 460 -25.60 4.42 -14.87
N GLU A 461 -25.90 5.19 -15.90
CA GLU A 461 -27.28 5.39 -16.40
C GLU A 461 -27.84 4.06 -16.93
N ALA A 462 -27.05 3.34 -17.74
CA ALA A 462 -27.45 2.03 -18.26
C ALA A 462 -27.73 1.00 -17.18
N ASN A 463 -27.05 1.09 -16.04
CA ASN A 463 -27.24 0.21 -14.88
C ASN A 463 -28.37 0.70 -13.94
N GLY A 464 -28.95 1.89 -14.17
CA GLY A 464 -29.97 2.48 -13.29
C GLY A 464 -29.42 3.07 -11.98
N ASP A 465 -28.10 3.24 -11.86
CA ASP A 465 -27.46 3.90 -10.70
C ASP A 465 -27.59 5.43 -10.76
N LEU A 466 -27.72 5.98 -11.98
CA LEU A 466 -27.97 7.39 -12.26
C LEU A 466 -29.24 7.56 -13.09
N LEU A 467 -29.94 8.65 -12.84
CA LEU A 467 -31.15 9.06 -13.55
C LEU A 467 -30.96 10.45 -14.15
N ARG A 468 -31.33 10.62 -15.41
CA ARG A 468 -31.26 11.92 -16.09
C ARG A 468 -32.64 12.59 -16.05
N SER A 469 -32.66 13.92 -15.87
CA SER A 469 -33.89 14.74 -15.99
C SER A 469 -34.48 14.61 -17.39
N GLU A 470 -35.78 14.90 -17.52
CA GLU A 470 -36.51 14.80 -18.78
C GLU A 470 -35.93 15.73 -19.86
N ASP A 471 -35.48 16.92 -19.43
CA ASP A 471 -34.82 17.90 -20.29
C ASP A 471 -33.35 17.58 -20.60
N GLY A 472 -32.78 16.54 -20.00
CA GLY A 472 -31.40 16.10 -20.19
C GLY A 472 -30.33 16.96 -19.52
N THR A 473 -30.72 17.98 -18.76
CA THR A 473 -29.81 18.98 -18.20
C THR A 473 -29.14 18.53 -16.89
N GLU A 474 -29.81 17.71 -16.11
CA GLU A 474 -29.36 17.29 -14.77
C GLU A 474 -29.33 15.77 -14.62
N ILE A 475 -28.38 15.28 -13.82
CA ILE A 475 -28.17 13.87 -13.52
C ILE A 475 -28.25 13.66 -12.00
N TYR A 476 -29.09 12.75 -11.57
CA TYR A 476 -29.41 12.44 -10.19
C TYR A 476 -28.93 11.04 -9.82
N SER A 477 -28.63 10.81 -8.54
CA SER A 477 -28.41 9.46 -8.02
C SER A 477 -29.74 8.76 -7.73
N SER A 478 -29.86 7.50 -8.14
CA SER A 478 -30.97 6.65 -7.73
C SER A 478 -30.88 6.19 -6.27
N ARG A 479 -29.70 6.37 -5.62
CA ARG A 479 -29.42 5.95 -4.25
C ARG A 479 -29.43 7.13 -3.29
N GLN A 480 -30.12 7.01 -2.13
CA GLN A 480 -30.18 8.07 -1.13
C GLN A 480 -28.88 8.31 -0.36
N ALA A 481 -28.09 7.27 -0.08
CA ALA A 481 -26.91 7.38 0.75
C ALA A 481 -25.73 6.55 0.19
N PRO A 482 -25.28 6.80 -1.07
CA PRO A 482 -24.26 6.00 -1.74
C PRO A 482 -22.90 6.06 -1.03
N HIS A 483 -22.60 7.16 -0.34
CA HIS A 483 -21.36 7.35 0.41
C HIS A 483 -21.13 6.27 1.48
N ARG A 484 -22.17 5.65 2.03
CA ARG A 484 -22.04 4.58 3.03
C ARG A 484 -21.45 3.29 2.47
N HIS A 485 -21.52 3.12 1.15
CA HIS A 485 -21.01 1.95 0.44
C HIS A 485 -19.62 2.19 -0.19
N VAL A 486 -19.03 3.36 0.02
CA VAL A 486 -17.69 3.69 -0.48
C VAL A 486 -16.70 3.73 0.68
N HIS A 487 -15.70 2.85 0.60
CA HIS A 487 -14.65 2.76 1.59
C HIS A 487 -13.35 3.33 1.02
N LEU A 488 -12.79 4.35 1.68
CA LEU A 488 -11.63 5.07 1.14
C LEU A 488 -10.33 4.25 1.14
N ARG A 489 -10.28 3.12 1.84
CA ARG A 489 -9.08 2.27 1.97
C ARG A 489 -9.14 0.98 1.14
N GLY A 490 -10.13 0.82 0.29
CA GLY A 490 -10.29 -0.36 -0.55
C GLY A 490 -11.24 -0.13 -1.71
N THR A 491 -11.18 -0.98 -2.73
CA THR A 491 -12.05 -0.91 -3.91
C THR A 491 -13.20 -1.91 -3.86
N GLY A 492 -13.06 -2.97 -3.06
CA GLY A 492 -14.01 -4.05 -2.92
C GLY A 492 -15.16 -3.76 -1.96
N ASP A 493 -16.12 -4.67 -1.95
CA ASP A 493 -17.14 -4.73 -0.92
C ASP A 493 -16.52 -5.24 0.39
N ARG A 494 -17.12 -4.93 1.52
CA ARG A 494 -16.66 -5.42 2.81
C ARG A 494 -17.51 -6.57 3.30
N PHE A 495 -16.84 -7.52 3.93
CA PHE A 495 -17.46 -8.61 4.68
C PHE A 495 -17.35 -8.32 6.19
N ASN A 496 -18.46 -8.40 6.90
CA ASN A 496 -18.49 -8.23 8.34
C ASN A 496 -18.21 -9.59 9.02
N ILE A 497 -17.19 -9.62 9.87
CA ILE A 497 -16.81 -10.82 10.61
C ILE A 497 -17.59 -10.84 11.92
N VAL A 498 -18.47 -11.80 12.10
CA VAL A 498 -19.36 -11.92 13.26
C VAL A 498 -19.12 -13.24 14.00
N SER A 499 -19.17 -13.16 15.32
CA SER A 499 -19.13 -14.35 16.16
C SER A 499 -20.42 -15.16 16.04
N ASN A 500 -20.31 -16.42 15.66
CA ASN A 500 -21.44 -17.33 15.52
C ASN A 500 -22.24 -17.49 16.84
N LYS A 501 -21.52 -17.48 18.00
CA LYS A 501 -22.13 -17.62 19.34
C LYS A 501 -22.87 -16.36 19.81
N THR A 502 -22.36 -15.15 19.51
CA THR A 502 -22.88 -13.91 20.13
C THR A 502 -23.48 -12.94 19.15
N GLY A 503 -23.39 -13.18 17.83
CA GLY A 503 -23.82 -12.24 16.78
C GLY A 503 -23.04 -10.92 16.74
N ARG A 504 -22.08 -10.72 17.66
CA ARG A 504 -21.30 -9.46 17.72
C ARG A 504 -20.25 -9.42 16.63
N SER A 505 -20.11 -8.25 15.99
CA SER A 505 -19.03 -7.99 15.03
C SER A 505 -17.66 -8.07 15.72
N LYS A 506 -16.72 -8.71 15.03
CA LYS A 506 -15.31 -8.83 15.42
C LYS A 506 -14.42 -7.93 14.55
N GLY A 507 -14.89 -7.55 13.37
CA GLY A 507 -14.14 -6.74 12.44
C GLY A 507 -14.71 -6.83 11.04
N GLU A 508 -13.99 -6.26 10.10
CA GLU A 508 -14.33 -6.28 8.67
C GLU A 508 -13.11 -6.72 7.86
N VAL A 509 -13.37 -7.34 6.72
CA VAL A 509 -12.35 -7.72 5.74
C VAL A 509 -12.79 -7.27 4.35
N ASP A 510 -11.84 -6.78 3.55
CA ASP A 510 -12.07 -6.43 2.14
C ASP A 510 -12.42 -7.67 1.32
N GLY A 511 -13.33 -7.53 0.35
CA GLY A 511 -13.87 -8.64 -0.41
C GLY A 511 -12.83 -9.47 -1.15
N PHE A 512 -11.80 -8.85 -1.72
CA PHE A 512 -10.72 -9.59 -2.37
C PHE A 512 -9.88 -10.39 -1.38
N ARG A 513 -9.72 -9.88 -0.16
CA ARG A 513 -9.00 -10.57 0.91
C ARG A 513 -9.86 -11.62 1.62
N ALA A 514 -11.18 -11.44 1.62
CA ALA A 514 -12.10 -12.36 2.30
C ALA A 514 -11.94 -13.80 1.83
N PHE A 515 -11.81 -14.01 0.52
CA PHE A 515 -11.62 -15.34 -0.08
C PHE A 515 -10.30 -16.01 0.34
N LYS A 516 -9.28 -15.22 0.68
CA LYS A 516 -7.96 -15.73 1.08
C LYS A 516 -7.78 -15.83 2.58
N GLU A 517 -8.37 -14.90 3.34
CA GLU A 517 -8.13 -14.78 4.78
C GLU A 517 -9.28 -15.35 5.63
N THR A 518 -10.50 -15.42 5.06
CA THR A 518 -11.70 -15.80 5.78
C THR A 518 -12.55 -16.82 5.01
N HIS A 519 -11.91 -17.67 4.19
CA HIS A 519 -12.59 -18.82 3.58
C HIS A 519 -13.07 -19.82 4.63
N PRO A 520 -14.08 -20.65 4.35
CA PRO A 520 -14.49 -21.71 5.28
C PRO A 520 -13.31 -22.59 5.71
N GLY A 521 -13.16 -22.80 7.01
CA GLY A 521 -12.04 -23.53 7.60
C GLY A 521 -10.75 -22.73 7.82
N ALA A 522 -10.70 -21.44 7.45
CA ALA A 522 -9.57 -20.58 7.74
C ALA A 522 -9.40 -20.33 9.25
N ILE A 523 -8.16 -20.12 9.67
CA ILE A 523 -7.85 -19.69 11.04
C ILE A 523 -7.67 -18.17 11.05
N TYR A 524 -8.61 -17.49 11.69
CA TYR A 524 -8.63 -16.03 11.84
C TYR A 524 -8.17 -15.62 13.24
N LEU A 525 -7.19 -14.72 13.31
CA LEU A 525 -6.67 -14.20 14.58
C LEU A 525 -7.23 -12.81 14.86
N HIS A 526 -7.84 -12.62 16.03
CA HIS A 526 -8.38 -11.34 16.46
C HIS A 526 -8.07 -11.06 17.93
N LYS A 527 -7.33 -9.99 18.22
CA LYS A 527 -6.95 -9.56 19.59
C LYS A 527 -6.34 -10.67 20.46
N GLY A 528 -5.52 -11.52 19.86
CA GLY A 528 -4.89 -12.66 20.54
C GLY A 528 -5.75 -13.93 20.61
N ASP A 529 -7.05 -13.83 20.39
CA ASP A 529 -7.94 -14.99 20.28
C ASP A 529 -7.89 -15.62 18.88
N THR A 530 -7.99 -16.91 18.83
CA THR A 530 -8.03 -17.71 17.59
C THR A 530 -9.47 -18.08 17.28
N PHE A 531 -9.88 -17.90 16.04
CA PHE A 531 -11.19 -18.23 15.52
C PHE A 531 -11.08 -19.13 14.29
N LEU A 532 -11.97 -20.08 14.18
CA LEU A 532 -12.22 -20.87 12.99
C LEU A 532 -13.33 -20.17 12.19
N VAL A 533 -13.14 -20.00 10.90
CA VAL A 533 -14.17 -19.51 9.99
C VAL A 533 -15.11 -20.67 9.66
N ASP A 534 -16.36 -20.54 10.05
CA ASP A 534 -17.39 -21.55 9.81
C ASP A 534 -18.03 -21.35 8.42
N ILE A 535 -18.41 -20.12 8.09
CA ILE A 535 -19.14 -19.78 6.87
C ILE A 535 -18.62 -18.45 6.30
N LEU A 536 -18.39 -18.41 4.99
CA LEU A 536 -18.25 -17.21 4.19
C LEU A 536 -19.53 -17.05 3.36
N ASP A 537 -20.43 -16.18 3.78
CA ASP A 537 -21.70 -15.89 3.10
C ASP A 537 -21.47 -14.71 2.14
N LEU A 538 -21.54 -14.99 0.85
CA LEU A 538 -21.28 -14.02 -0.22
C LEU A 538 -22.48 -13.09 -0.45
N ASP A 539 -23.70 -13.57 -0.23
CA ASP A 539 -24.94 -12.83 -0.46
C ASP A 539 -25.15 -11.76 0.62
N THR A 540 -25.01 -12.16 1.89
CA THR A 540 -25.12 -11.24 3.03
C THR A 540 -23.82 -10.52 3.37
N ARG A 541 -22.71 -10.84 2.68
CA ARG A 541 -21.36 -10.33 2.94
C ARG A 541 -20.94 -10.48 4.39
N THR A 542 -21.19 -11.67 4.93
CA THR A 542 -20.96 -11.98 6.34
C THR A 542 -20.02 -13.19 6.48
N VAL A 543 -19.04 -13.06 7.34
CA VAL A 543 -18.14 -14.16 7.76
C VAL A 543 -18.53 -14.58 9.15
N LYS A 544 -18.98 -15.81 9.33
CA LYS A 544 -19.31 -16.36 10.65
C LYS A 544 -18.12 -17.10 11.22
N VAL A 545 -17.74 -16.77 12.47
CA VAL A 545 -16.58 -17.34 13.12
C VAL A 545 -16.91 -17.90 14.51
N SER A 546 -16.30 -19.03 14.85
CA SER A 546 -16.36 -19.66 16.17
C SER A 546 -14.99 -19.65 16.83
N ARG A 547 -14.95 -19.41 18.16
CA ARG A 547 -13.68 -19.47 18.92
C ARG A 547 -13.10 -20.88 18.84
N ALA A 548 -11.81 -20.99 18.56
CA ALA A 548 -11.10 -22.25 18.41
C ALA A 548 -9.74 -22.23 19.14
N HIS A 549 -9.33 -23.38 19.62
CA HIS A 549 -7.99 -23.61 20.17
C HIS A 549 -7.30 -24.66 19.30
N VAL A 550 -6.40 -24.22 18.44
CA VAL A 550 -5.74 -25.07 17.45
C VAL A 550 -4.23 -24.82 17.45
N ASP A 551 -3.45 -25.85 17.13
CA ASP A 551 -1.99 -25.81 17.03
C ASP A 551 -1.49 -25.65 15.57
N TYR A 552 -2.41 -25.26 14.65
CA TYR A 552 -2.11 -25.07 13.24
C TYR A 552 -2.61 -23.72 12.71
N TYR A 553 -2.03 -23.27 11.62
CA TYR A 553 -2.51 -22.16 10.81
C TYR A 553 -2.88 -22.64 9.39
N THR A 554 -3.63 -21.82 8.66
CA THR A 554 -4.07 -22.13 7.29
C THR A 554 -3.34 -21.27 6.27
N ARG A 555 -3.07 -21.85 5.09
CA ARG A 555 -2.48 -21.18 3.95
C ARG A 555 -3.27 -21.54 2.70
N VAL A 556 -3.73 -20.52 1.97
CA VAL A 556 -4.51 -20.68 0.75
C VAL A 556 -3.65 -21.19 -0.39
N ARG A 557 -4.22 -22.07 -1.22
CA ARG A 557 -3.75 -22.40 -2.57
C ARG A 557 -4.66 -21.72 -3.59
N SER A 558 -4.10 -20.92 -4.48
CA SER A 558 -4.86 -20.28 -5.56
C SER A 558 -4.14 -20.41 -6.88
N GLN A 559 -4.93 -20.41 -7.95
CA GLN A 559 -4.47 -20.35 -9.32
C GLN A 559 -4.84 -18.99 -9.89
N LYS A 560 -3.92 -18.41 -10.65
CA LYS A 560 -4.14 -17.13 -11.30
C LYS A 560 -3.93 -17.26 -12.80
N ASN A 561 -4.66 -16.44 -13.55
CA ASN A 561 -4.50 -16.28 -14.99
C ASN A 561 -4.59 -14.81 -15.38
N THR A 562 -3.93 -14.43 -16.48
CA THR A 562 -3.97 -13.08 -17.03
C THR A 562 -4.44 -13.11 -18.49
N GLU A 563 -5.20 -12.07 -18.87
CA GLU A 563 -5.57 -11.77 -20.25
C GLU A 563 -5.18 -10.31 -20.52
N ILE A 564 -4.46 -10.05 -21.60
CA ILE A 564 -4.08 -8.70 -22.02
C ILE A 564 -5.28 -8.08 -22.74
N LEU A 565 -5.81 -7.00 -22.18
CA LEU A 565 -6.95 -6.27 -22.75
C LEU A 565 -6.51 -5.10 -23.63
N ASP A 566 -5.41 -4.42 -23.27
CA ASP A 566 -4.89 -3.28 -24.00
C ASP A 566 -3.40 -3.07 -23.70
N ILE A 567 -2.66 -2.55 -24.65
CA ILE A 567 -1.26 -2.16 -24.51
C ILE A 567 -1.17 -0.65 -24.61
N TYR A 568 -0.71 -0.01 -23.55
CA TYR A 568 -0.57 1.45 -23.49
C TYR A 568 0.77 1.91 -24.05
N ASP A 569 1.84 1.17 -23.79
CA ASP A 569 3.20 1.52 -24.19
C ASP A 569 4.12 0.29 -24.17
N GLU A 570 5.24 0.38 -24.89
CA GLU A 570 6.27 -0.66 -24.92
C GLU A 570 7.68 -0.03 -24.93
N LYS A 571 8.65 -0.75 -24.38
CA LYS A 571 10.06 -0.37 -24.35
C LYS A 571 10.96 -1.54 -24.70
N ASN A 572 11.84 -1.33 -25.66
CA ASN A 572 12.96 -2.26 -25.90
C ASN A 572 14.02 -2.05 -24.82
N ILE A 573 14.29 -3.08 -24.03
CA ILE A 573 15.30 -3.07 -22.98
C ILE A 573 16.28 -4.20 -23.24
N LEU A 574 17.41 -3.86 -23.88
CA LEU A 574 18.48 -4.82 -24.23
C LEU A 574 17.91 -6.07 -24.95
N GLY A 575 17.94 -7.23 -24.32
CA GLY A 575 17.49 -8.49 -24.89
C GLY A 575 15.99 -8.80 -24.75
N THR A 576 15.16 -7.87 -24.26
CA THR A 576 13.69 -8.08 -24.09
C THR A 576 12.87 -6.85 -24.44
N ILE A 577 11.55 -7.04 -24.62
CA ILE A 577 10.57 -5.96 -24.69
C ILE A 577 9.72 -6.01 -23.43
N VAL A 578 9.61 -4.84 -22.78
CA VAL A 578 8.73 -4.63 -21.63
C VAL A 578 7.51 -3.83 -22.09
N TYR A 579 6.33 -4.27 -21.71
CA TYR A 579 5.06 -3.67 -22.03
C TYR A 579 4.39 -3.10 -20.79
N ALA A 580 3.59 -2.07 -20.98
CA ALA A 580 2.64 -1.58 -19.99
C ALA A 580 1.23 -1.59 -20.56
N GLY A 581 0.23 -2.00 -19.80
CA GLY A 581 -1.11 -2.06 -20.34
C GLY A 581 -2.16 -2.51 -19.33
N LYS A 582 -3.36 -2.75 -19.87
CA LYS A 582 -4.51 -3.18 -19.11
C LYS A 582 -4.61 -4.71 -19.15
N LEU A 583 -4.74 -5.28 -17.97
CA LEU A 583 -4.86 -6.73 -17.77
C LEU A 583 -6.21 -7.07 -17.13
N LYS A 584 -6.75 -8.23 -17.52
CA LYS A 584 -7.80 -8.91 -16.77
C LYS A 584 -7.15 -10.05 -16.00
N VAL A 585 -7.33 -10.03 -14.70
CA VAL A 585 -6.78 -11.06 -13.79
C VAL A 585 -7.92 -11.90 -13.27
N THR A 586 -7.77 -13.21 -13.39
CA THR A 586 -8.65 -14.21 -12.79
C THR A 586 -7.88 -14.90 -11.67
N ASP A 587 -8.40 -14.85 -10.44
CA ASP A 587 -7.82 -15.52 -9.26
C ASP A 587 -8.85 -16.50 -8.67
N LYS A 588 -8.52 -17.79 -8.64
CA LYS A 588 -9.37 -18.85 -8.12
C LYS A 588 -8.70 -19.51 -6.92
N VAL A 589 -9.38 -19.49 -5.80
CA VAL A 589 -8.97 -20.24 -4.62
C VAL A 589 -9.38 -21.69 -4.79
N LEU A 590 -8.40 -22.58 -4.89
CA LEU A 590 -8.60 -24.03 -5.12
C LEU A 590 -8.72 -24.81 -3.81
N GLY A 591 -8.23 -24.26 -2.70
CA GLY A 591 -8.21 -24.92 -1.41
C GLY A 591 -7.25 -24.27 -0.42
N TYR A 592 -6.99 -24.96 0.67
CA TYR A 592 -6.03 -24.49 1.65
C TYR A 592 -5.25 -25.62 2.29
N GLU A 593 -4.06 -25.30 2.79
CA GLU A 593 -3.17 -26.18 3.54
C GLU A 593 -3.27 -25.89 5.03
N LYS A 594 -3.29 -26.92 5.88
CA LYS A 594 -3.11 -26.80 7.33
C LYS A 594 -1.66 -27.05 7.68
N TRP A 595 -1.06 -26.16 8.45
CA TRP A 595 0.35 -26.25 8.85
C TRP A 595 0.48 -26.17 10.36
N ARG A 596 1.20 -27.13 10.97
CA ARG A 596 1.48 -27.13 12.41
C ARG A 596 2.40 -25.97 12.78
N ILE A 597 2.07 -25.22 13.84
CA ILE A 597 2.75 -23.97 14.20
C ILE A 597 4.22 -24.24 14.60
N HIS A 598 4.44 -25.18 15.52
CA HIS A 598 5.77 -25.43 16.07
C HIS A 598 6.67 -26.28 15.17
N ALA A 599 6.14 -27.22 14.45
CA ALA A 599 6.92 -28.15 13.62
C ALA A 599 7.08 -27.70 12.16
N LYS A 600 6.40 -26.63 11.74
CA LYS A 600 6.33 -26.18 10.32
C LYS A 600 6.03 -27.34 9.34
N LYS A 601 5.26 -28.33 9.80
CA LYS A 601 4.89 -29.51 9.01
C LYS A 601 3.50 -29.33 8.42
N LYS A 602 3.36 -29.63 7.12
CA LYS A 602 2.05 -29.66 6.44
C LYS A 602 1.25 -30.84 6.98
N LEU A 603 0.04 -30.61 7.46
CA LEU A 603 -0.87 -31.61 8.01
C LEU A 603 -1.81 -32.17 6.95
N SER A 604 -2.46 -31.30 6.20
CA SER A 604 -3.44 -31.69 5.18
C SER A 604 -3.63 -30.57 4.14
N VAL A 605 -4.20 -30.96 3.00
CA VAL A 605 -4.71 -30.04 1.96
C VAL A 605 -6.21 -30.25 1.86
N ILE A 606 -6.98 -29.20 1.90
CA ILE A 606 -8.44 -29.26 1.85
C ILE A 606 -8.90 -28.46 0.63
N PRO A 607 -9.63 -29.08 -0.30
CA PRO A 607 -10.18 -28.37 -1.46
C PRO A 607 -11.28 -27.40 -1.04
N LEU A 608 -11.44 -26.31 -1.78
CA LEU A 608 -12.51 -25.34 -1.66
C LEU A 608 -13.13 -25.11 -3.04
N ASP A 609 -14.43 -24.96 -3.06
CA ASP A 609 -15.17 -24.52 -4.24
C ASP A 609 -15.68 -23.10 -3.97
N LEU A 610 -14.85 -22.13 -4.35
CA LEU A 610 -15.18 -20.71 -4.27
C LEU A 610 -15.23 -20.12 -5.68
N PRO A 611 -16.09 -19.13 -5.93
CA PRO A 611 -16.17 -18.47 -7.22
C PRO A 611 -14.85 -17.77 -7.58
N GLU A 612 -14.61 -17.64 -8.86
CA GLU A 612 -13.45 -16.91 -9.38
C GLU A 612 -13.59 -15.43 -9.09
N GLN A 613 -12.49 -14.80 -8.67
CA GLN A 613 -12.38 -13.36 -8.56
C GLN A 613 -11.78 -12.82 -9.84
N ILE A 614 -12.58 -12.05 -10.59
CA ILE A 614 -12.16 -11.47 -11.88
C ILE A 614 -12.14 -9.96 -11.72
N PHE A 615 -11.02 -9.32 -12.09
CA PHE A 615 -10.91 -7.87 -12.10
C PHE A 615 -9.97 -7.39 -13.20
N GLU A 616 -10.23 -6.18 -13.69
CA GLU A 616 -9.35 -5.48 -14.62
C GLU A 616 -8.40 -4.58 -13.82
N THR A 617 -7.13 -4.50 -14.22
CA THR A 617 -6.10 -3.72 -13.55
C THR A 617 -5.02 -3.27 -14.52
N ASP A 618 -4.15 -2.37 -14.05
CA ASP A 618 -2.94 -1.99 -14.78
C ASP A 618 -1.79 -2.95 -14.45
N GLY A 619 -0.94 -3.22 -15.44
CA GLY A 619 0.23 -4.08 -15.27
C GLY A 619 1.38 -3.72 -16.20
N LEU A 620 2.55 -4.23 -15.85
CA LEU A 620 3.71 -4.32 -16.73
C LEU A 620 4.07 -5.80 -16.90
N TRP A 621 4.59 -6.15 -18.09
CA TRP A 621 5.11 -7.49 -18.33
C TRP A 621 6.25 -7.46 -19.34
N PHE A 622 7.11 -8.44 -19.26
CA PHE A 622 8.19 -8.61 -20.21
C PHE A 622 8.26 -10.06 -20.70
N LYS A 623 8.60 -10.22 -21.97
CA LYS A 623 8.74 -11.51 -22.60
C LYS A 623 10.14 -12.09 -22.44
N ILE A 624 10.23 -13.40 -22.29
CA ILE A 624 11.51 -14.09 -22.38
C ILE A 624 11.66 -14.61 -23.81
N PRO A 625 12.64 -14.11 -24.57
CA PRO A 625 12.84 -14.55 -25.96
C PRO A 625 13.09 -16.07 -26.06
N PRO A 626 12.48 -16.77 -27.05
CA PRO A 626 12.65 -18.22 -27.19
C PRO A 626 14.12 -18.67 -27.31
N ARG A 627 15.01 -17.83 -27.86
CA ARG A 627 16.45 -18.10 -27.93
C ARG A 627 17.10 -18.20 -26.55
N ILE A 628 16.68 -17.33 -25.59
CA ILE A 628 17.19 -17.34 -24.22
C ILE A 628 16.63 -18.56 -23.48
N GLN A 629 15.37 -18.89 -23.68
CA GLN A 629 14.77 -20.11 -23.14
C GLN A 629 15.53 -21.36 -23.60
N LYS A 630 15.78 -21.52 -24.92
CA LYS A 630 16.53 -22.65 -25.46
C LYS A 630 17.95 -22.74 -24.89
N LYS A 631 18.64 -21.62 -24.69
CA LYS A 631 19.95 -21.59 -24.04
C LYS A 631 19.87 -22.08 -22.58
N ALA A 632 18.85 -21.65 -21.82
CA ALA A 632 18.65 -22.10 -20.46
C ALA A 632 18.36 -23.60 -20.38
N GLU A 633 17.49 -24.12 -21.25
CA GLU A 633 17.17 -25.55 -21.33
C GLU A 633 18.41 -26.39 -21.78
N ALA A 634 19.19 -25.91 -22.71
CA ALA A 634 20.44 -26.54 -23.12
C ALA A 634 21.49 -26.55 -22.00
N GLY A 635 21.46 -25.57 -21.10
CA GLY A 635 22.28 -25.51 -19.90
C GLY A 635 21.72 -26.31 -18.70
N TYR A 636 20.69 -27.11 -18.92
CA TYR A 636 20.01 -27.94 -17.88
C TYR A 636 19.40 -27.10 -16.73
N PHE A 637 19.10 -25.84 -16.95
CA PHE A 637 18.38 -25.01 -15.97
C PHE A 637 16.89 -25.33 -15.97
N HIS A 638 16.26 -25.25 -14.80
CA HIS A 638 14.82 -25.41 -14.67
C HIS A 638 14.11 -24.11 -15.08
N PHE A 639 13.79 -23.98 -16.37
CA PHE A 639 13.29 -22.73 -16.97
C PHE A 639 12.09 -22.13 -16.24
N MET A 640 11.03 -22.94 -15.95
CA MET A 640 9.84 -22.45 -15.22
C MET A 640 10.21 -21.97 -13.82
N GLY A 641 11.12 -22.66 -13.12
CA GLY A 641 11.64 -22.24 -11.83
C GLY A 641 12.42 -20.92 -11.91
N GLY A 642 13.13 -20.69 -13.00
CA GLY A 642 13.88 -19.47 -13.26
C GLY A 642 12.96 -18.24 -13.44
N ILE A 643 11.95 -18.33 -14.31
CA ILE A 643 11.00 -17.22 -14.53
C ILE A 643 10.15 -16.92 -13.29
N HIS A 644 9.79 -17.96 -12.52
CA HIS A 644 9.08 -17.80 -11.25
C HIS A 644 9.95 -17.12 -10.17
N ALA A 645 11.25 -17.45 -10.13
CA ALA A 645 12.19 -16.78 -9.25
C ALA A 645 12.39 -15.31 -9.63
N ILE A 646 12.43 -14.98 -10.94
CA ILE A 646 12.47 -13.59 -11.42
C ILE A 646 11.22 -12.82 -10.99
N GLU A 647 10.02 -13.39 -11.14
CA GLU A 647 8.76 -12.76 -10.69
C GLU A 647 8.84 -12.37 -9.22
N HIS A 648 9.25 -13.31 -8.35
CA HIS A 648 9.33 -13.06 -6.91
C HIS A 648 10.37 -12.00 -6.55
N ALA A 649 11.56 -12.07 -7.17
CA ALA A 649 12.63 -11.12 -6.92
C ALA A 649 12.25 -9.70 -7.40
N ALA A 650 11.62 -9.59 -8.58
CA ALA A 650 11.15 -8.33 -9.13
C ALA A 650 10.08 -7.66 -8.24
N ILE A 651 9.11 -8.42 -7.75
CA ILE A 651 8.13 -7.93 -6.77
C ILE A 651 8.82 -7.58 -5.44
N GLY A 652 9.82 -8.35 -5.03
CA GLY A 652 10.59 -8.11 -3.82
C GLY A 652 11.32 -6.78 -3.81
N ILE A 653 11.89 -6.39 -4.97
CA ILE A 653 12.69 -5.16 -5.12
C ILE A 653 11.86 -3.97 -5.63
N PHE A 654 10.63 -4.19 -6.08
CA PHE A 654 9.76 -3.17 -6.65
C PHE A 654 9.61 -1.89 -5.81
N PRO A 655 9.56 -1.95 -4.46
CA PRO A 655 9.49 -0.75 -3.62
C PRO A 655 10.69 0.20 -3.75
N LEU A 656 11.79 -0.21 -4.35
CA LEU A 656 12.89 0.71 -4.68
C LEU A 656 12.55 1.71 -5.81
N LEU A 657 11.51 1.44 -6.58
CA LEU A 657 11.10 2.25 -7.74
C LEU A 657 9.91 3.14 -7.44
N VAL A 658 9.00 2.67 -6.60
CA VAL A 658 7.75 3.36 -6.24
C VAL A 658 7.39 3.09 -4.80
N MET A 659 6.72 4.04 -4.16
CA MET A 659 6.22 3.88 -2.79
C MET A 659 5.04 2.89 -2.76
N ALA A 660 5.34 1.60 -2.71
CA ALA A 660 4.37 0.50 -2.71
C ALA A 660 4.62 -0.47 -1.54
N ASP A 661 3.55 -1.09 -1.06
CA ASP A 661 3.64 -2.30 -0.25
C ASP A 661 3.60 -3.51 -1.21
N ARG A 662 4.34 -4.58 -0.90
CA ARG A 662 4.27 -5.83 -1.66
C ARG A 662 2.86 -6.42 -1.74
N ASN A 663 1.97 -6.03 -0.80
CA ASN A 663 0.57 -6.42 -0.79
C ASN A 663 -0.25 -5.73 -1.87
N ASP A 664 0.24 -4.61 -2.38
CA ASP A 664 -0.42 -3.82 -3.43
C ASP A 664 -0.15 -4.39 -4.82
N LEU A 665 0.73 -5.40 -4.92
CA LEU A 665 1.17 -6.00 -6.17
C LEU A 665 0.80 -7.48 -6.28
N GLY A 666 0.50 -7.91 -7.50
CA GLY A 666 0.41 -9.30 -7.88
C GLY A 666 1.41 -9.64 -8.98
N GLY A 667 1.72 -10.93 -9.12
CA GLY A 667 2.56 -11.41 -10.21
C GLY A 667 2.09 -12.75 -10.74
N ILE A 668 2.49 -13.04 -11.98
CA ILE A 668 2.33 -14.32 -12.67
C ILE A 668 3.50 -14.50 -13.61
N SER A 669 4.10 -15.68 -13.58
CA SER A 669 5.07 -16.14 -14.56
C SER A 669 4.50 -17.35 -15.30
N THR A 670 4.66 -17.37 -16.62
CA THR A 670 4.17 -18.46 -17.46
C THR A 670 5.19 -18.83 -18.53
N PRO A 671 5.43 -20.13 -18.79
CA PRO A 671 6.36 -20.57 -19.83
C PRO A 671 5.84 -20.31 -21.24
N LEU A 672 4.54 -20.13 -21.40
CA LEU A 672 3.90 -19.74 -22.65
C LEU A 672 2.61 -18.97 -22.34
N HIS A 673 2.59 -17.69 -22.71
CA HIS A 673 1.36 -16.90 -22.64
C HIS A 673 0.70 -16.84 -24.02
N PRO A 674 -0.58 -17.21 -24.18
CA PRO A 674 -1.22 -17.33 -25.50
C PRO A 674 -1.14 -16.04 -26.34
N GLN A 675 -1.36 -14.87 -25.74
CA GLN A 675 -1.34 -13.59 -26.44
C GLN A 675 0.08 -13.04 -26.66
N VAL A 676 1.09 -13.45 -25.88
CA VAL A 676 2.50 -13.02 -26.02
C VAL A 676 3.25 -13.95 -26.99
N GLY A 677 2.79 -15.19 -27.15
CA GLY A 677 3.42 -16.22 -27.99
C GLY A 677 4.77 -16.74 -27.47
N SER A 678 5.13 -16.41 -26.22
CA SER A 678 6.37 -16.81 -25.56
C SER A 678 6.21 -16.82 -24.04
N ALA A 679 7.26 -17.21 -23.33
CA ALA A 679 7.30 -17.07 -21.89
C ALA A 679 7.25 -15.60 -21.48
N ALA A 680 6.54 -15.31 -20.38
CA ALA A 680 6.37 -13.96 -19.89
C ALA A 680 6.28 -13.89 -18.36
N VAL A 681 6.73 -12.78 -17.82
CA VAL A 681 6.59 -12.41 -16.40
C VAL A 681 5.74 -11.17 -16.32
N PHE A 682 4.63 -11.25 -15.60
CA PHE A 682 3.68 -10.17 -15.36
C PHE A 682 3.81 -9.67 -13.92
N ILE A 683 3.80 -8.35 -13.74
CA ILE A 683 3.66 -7.68 -12.45
C ILE A 683 2.52 -6.66 -12.61
N TYR A 684 1.53 -6.71 -11.74
CA TYR A 684 0.32 -5.90 -11.86
C TYR A 684 -0.14 -5.35 -10.52
N ASP A 685 -0.92 -4.29 -10.57
CA ASP A 685 -1.53 -3.71 -9.39
C ASP A 685 -2.60 -4.66 -8.84
N GLY A 686 -2.48 -5.06 -7.57
CA GLY A 686 -3.32 -6.06 -6.92
C GLY A 686 -4.75 -5.59 -6.61
N VAL A 687 -5.24 -4.55 -7.29
CA VAL A 687 -6.53 -3.91 -7.02
C VAL A 687 -7.29 -3.59 -8.31
N PRO A 688 -8.63 -3.69 -8.31
CA PRO A 688 -9.46 -3.31 -9.45
C PRO A 688 -9.24 -1.87 -9.92
N GLY A 689 -9.11 -1.72 -11.22
CA GLY A 689 -8.90 -0.44 -11.88
C GLY A 689 -7.49 0.11 -11.79
N GLY A 690 -6.58 -0.61 -11.11
CA GLY A 690 -5.18 -0.21 -10.91
C GLY A 690 -4.98 0.95 -9.94
N ALA A 691 -3.84 0.97 -9.27
CA ALA A 691 -3.38 2.07 -8.41
C ALA A 691 -2.34 2.97 -9.11
N GLY A 692 -1.88 2.56 -10.30
CA GLY A 692 -0.87 3.24 -11.11
C GLY A 692 0.58 2.86 -10.75
N LEU A 693 0.78 1.87 -9.86
CA LEU A 693 2.10 1.46 -9.38
C LEU A 693 2.93 0.83 -10.49
N SER A 694 2.37 -0.14 -11.19
CA SER A 694 3.02 -0.84 -12.30
C SER A 694 3.32 0.10 -13.47
N LEU A 695 2.45 1.05 -13.78
CA LEU A 695 2.68 2.06 -14.81
C LEU A 695 3.80 3.03 -14.43
N GLN A 696 3.93 3.37 -13.15
CA GLN A 696 5.05 4.19 -12.67
C GLN A 696 6.39 3.42 -12.73
N ALA A 697 6.39 2.15 -12.34
CA ALA A 697 7.58 1.30 -12.43
C ALA A 697 8.01 1.03 -13.88
N PHE A 698 7.07 0.94 -14.81
CA PHE A 698 7.37 0.80 -16.25
C PHE A 698 8.26 1.94 -16.77
N LYS A 699 8.14 3.14 -16.24
CA LYS A 699 9.02 4.27 -16.63
C LYS A 699 10.49 3.96 -16.35
N ARG A 700 10.75 3.13 -15.33
CA ARG A 700 12.06 2.67 -14.85
C ARG A 700 12.24 1.15 -15.03
N ALA A 701 11.66 0.56 -16.09
CA ALA A 701 11.65 -0.88 -16.30
C ALA A 701 13.08 -1.48 -16.43
N ARG A 702 14.03 -0.72 -16.96
CA ARG A 702 15.43 -1.12 -17.00
C ARG A 702 16.00 -1.30 -15.58
N ASP A 703 15.80 -0.30 -14.73
CA ASP A 703 16.28 -0.35 -13.33
C ASP A 703 15.64 -1.54 -12.59
N LEU A 704 14.36 -1.85 -12.87
CA LEU A 704 13.68 -3.01 -12.29
C LEU A 704 14.41 -4.32 -12.63
N LEU A 705 14.78 -4.53 -13.88
CA LEU A 705 15.49 -5.73 -14.31
C LEU A 705 16.92 -5.79 -13.74
N GLU A 706 17.64 -4.66 -13.74
CA GLU A 706 19.01 -4.57 -13.20
C GLU A 706 19.03 -4.84 -11.69
N TYR A 707 18.14 -4.20 -10.89
CA TYR A 707 18.04 -4.46 -9.46
C TYR A 707 17.59 -5.89 -9.14
N THR A 708 16.71 -6.47 -9.97
CA THR A 708 16.29 -7.87 -9.82
C THR A 708 17.49 -8.80 -10.03
N PHE A 709 18.29 -8.56 -11.05
CA PHE A 709 19.49 -9.34 -11.32
C PHE A 709 20.52 -9.22 -10.21
N GLU A 710 20.79 -8.00 -9.76
CA GLU A 710 21.73 -7.73 -8.67
C GLU A 710 21.30 -8.42 -7.36
N LEU A 711 20.01 -8.32 -6.98
CA LEU A 711 19.46 -9.01 -5.81
C LEU A 711 19.72 -10.50 -5.84
N ILE A 712 19.49 -11.14 -7.00
CA ILE A 712 19.67 -12.59 -7.18
C ILE A 712 21.15 -12.96 -7.14
N ARG A 713 21.97 -12.23 -7.89
CA ARG A 713 23.42 -12.50 -8.03
C ARG A 713 24.18 -12.30 -6.73
N ALA A 714 23.89 -11.20 -6.03
CA ALA A 714 24.62 -10.84 -4.81
C ALA A 714 24.23 -11.69 -3.59
N CYS A 715 23.17 -12.48 -3.65
CA CYS A 715 22.76 -13.32 -2.54
C CYS A 715 23.66 -14.59 -2.45
N PRO A 716 24.28 -14.89 -1.29
CA PRO A 716 25.19 -16.03 -1.17
C PRO A 716 24.51 -17.40 -1.12
N CYS A 717 23.18 -17.47 -1.02
CA CYS A 717 22.47 -18.77 -0.95
C CYS A 717 22.58 -19.51 -2.30
N GLU A 718 22.55 -20.85 -2.24
CA GLU A 718 22.64 -21.69 -3.44
C GLU A 718 21.30 -21.85 -4.16
N SER A 719 20.26 -22.28 -3.45
CA SER A 719 18.97 -22.70 -4.04
C SER A 719 17.84 -21.66 -3.94
N GLY A 720 18.11 -20.48 -3.36
CA GLY A 720 17.12 -19.46 -3.08
C GLY A 720 16.75 -19.34 -1.60
N CYS A 721 16.41 -18.15 -1.15
CA CYS A 721 16.03 -17.84 0.22
C CYS A 721 15.10 -16.62 0.27
N PRO A 722 14.53 -16.29 1.45
CA PRO A 722 13.68 -15.10 1.61
C PRO A 722 14.35 -13.78 1.23
N SER A 723 15.69 -13.74 1.28
CA SER A 723 16.49 -12.56 0.93
C SER A 723 16.66 -12.33 -0.58
N CYS A 724 16.15 -13.22 -1.43
CA CYS A 724 16.26 -13.11 -2.89
C CYS A 724 15.00 -13.55 -3.64
N VAL A 725 14.75 -14.86 -3.77
CA VAL A 725 13.71 -15.39 -4.68
C VAL A 725 12.50 -16.05 -3.98
N HIS A 726 12.54 -16.27 -2.66
CA HIS A 726 11.40 -16.84 -1.97
C HIS A 726 10.40 -15.76 -1.54
N SER A 727 9.12 -15.94 -1.89
CA SER A 727 8.04 -15.08 -1.45
C SER A 727 7.15 -15.78 -0.42
N PRO A 728 6.84 -15.15 0.71
CA PRO A 728 5.90 -15.71 1.70
C PRO A 728 4.46 -15.76 1.18
N LYS A 729 4.15 -15.06 0.07
CA LYS A 729 2.82 -14.97 -0.54
C LYS A 729 2.63 -15.91 -1.74
N CYS A 730 3.64 -16.66 -2.11
CA CYS A 730 3.56 -17.56 -3.24
C CYS A 730 2.48 -18.64 -3.02
N GLY A 731 1.48 -18.69 -3.92
CA GLY A 731 0.39 -19.65 -3.87
C GLY A 731 0.83 -21.10 -4.10
N SER A 732 1.92 -21.31 -4.85
CA SER A 732 2.53 -22.63 -5.10
C SER A 732 3.54 -23.07 -4.03
N GLY A 733 3.79 -22.22 -3.00
CA GLY A 733 4.76 -22.54 -1.96
C GLY A 733 6.21 -22.44 -2.40
N ASN A 734 6.53 -21.56 -3.33
CA ASN A 734 7.85 -21.36 -3.93
C ASN A 734 8.34 -22.62 -4.70
N ARG A 735 7.44 -23.28 -5.43
CA ARG A 735 7.77 -24.47 -6.22
C ARG A 735 7.08 -24.39 -7.59
N PRO A 736 7.80 -24.66 -8.70
CA PRO A 736 9.26 -24.76 -8.75
C PRO A 736 9.95 -23.41 -8.57
N ILE A 737 11.16 -23.40 -8.03
CA ILE A 737 12.05 -22.24 -7.99
C ILE A 737 13.47 -22.68 -8.34
N ASP A 738 14.14 -21.92 -9.23
CA ASP A 738 15.52 -22.11 -9.61
C ASP A 738 16.23 -20.75 -9.65
N LYS A 739 17.04 -20.49 -8.64
CA LYS A 739 17.79 -19.24 -8.51
C LYS A 739 18.88 -19.10 -9.60
N ALA A 740 19.56 -20.21 -9.93
CA ALA A 740 20.63 -20.21 -10.92
C ALA A 740 20.06 -19.93 -12.31
N ALA A 741 18.93 -20.57 -12.67
CA ALA A 741 18.19 -20.27 -13.88
C ALA A 741 17.77 -18.80 -13.96
N ALA A 742 17.26 -18.22 -12.87
CA ALA A 742 16.85 -16.81 -12.84
C ALA A 742 18.03 -15.88 -13.10
N GLY A 743 19.18 -16.13 -12.47
CA GLY A 743 20.40 -15.36 -12.70
C GLY A 743 20.86 -15.45 -14.15
N PHE A 744 20.90 -16.66 -14.71
CA PHE A 744 21.27 -16.90 -16.11
C PHE A 744 20.32 -16.18 -17.09
N LEU A 745 19.00 -16.28 -16.90
CA LEU A 745 18.02 -15.65 -17.78
C LEU A 745 18.14 -14.13 -17.79
N LEU A 746 18.28 -13.51 -16.61
CA LEU A 746 18.45 -12.05 -16.50
C LEU A 746 19.80 -11.61 -17.07
N GLU A 747 20.87 -12.37 -16.86
CA GLU A 747 22.18 -12.08 -17.44
C GLU A 747 22.14 -12.07 -18.98
N GLU A 748 21.49 -13.06 -19.58
CA GLU A 748 21.32 -13.13 -21.04
C GLU A 748 20.42 -12.00 -21.57
N ILE A 749 19.39 -11.60 -20.85
CA ILE A 749 18.54 -10.44 -21.19
C ILE A 749 19.36 -9.13 -21.13
N LEU A 750 20.17 -8.96 -20.10
CA LEU A 750 20.91 -7.71 -19.87
C LEU A 750 22.20 -7.61 -20.69
N LYS A 751 22.75 -8.72 -21.19
CA LYS A 751 23.94 -8.73 -22.08
C LYS A 751 23.62 -8.42 -23.53
N ASP A 752 22.40 -8.68 -23.97
CA ASP A 752 22.05 -8.58 -25.38
C ASP A 752 21.93 -7.14 -25.85
N ARG A 753 22.96 -6.69 -26.58
CA ARG A 753 23.05 -5.33 -27.14
C ARG A 753 22.52 -5.23 -28.58
N ASP A 754 22.28 -6.35 -29.27
CA ASP A 754 21.88 -6.35 -30.69
C ASP A 754 20.37 -6.42 -30.87
N SER A 755 19.71 -5.26 -30.82
CA SER A 755 18.27 -5.11 -31.10
C SER A 755 17.87 -5.37 -32.57
N LYS A 756 18.81 -5.65 -33.47
CA LYS A 756 18.54 -5.87 -34.91
C LYS A 756 18.05 -7.25 -35.29
N SER A 757 18.09 -8.24 -34.39
CA SER A 757 17.67 -9.63 -34.70
C SER A 757 16.31 -10.04 -34.18
N MET A 758 15.53 -9.15 -33.58
CA MET A 758 14.17 -9.45 -33.17
C MET A 758 13.22 -9.30 -34.36
N GLN A 759 13.00 -10.40 -35.09
CA GLN A 759 11.86 -10.50 -36.02
C GLN A 759 10.58 -10.16 -35.26
N GLU A 760 9.82 -9.20 -35.79
CA GLU A 760 8.50 -8.80 -35.30
C GLU A 760 7.58 -10.03 -35.23
N VAL A 761 7.38 -10.55 -34.04
CA VAL A 761 6.20 -11.39 -33.76
C VAL A 761 5.07 -10.39 -33.58
N ARG A 762 4.22 -10.25 -34.58
CA ARG A 762 3.02 -9.43 -34.49
C ARG A 762 2.17 -9.93 -33.34
N PHE A 763 1.81 -9.01 -32.47
CA PHE A 763 0.94 -9.24 -31.34
C PHE A 763 -0.52 -9.30 -31.85
N ASP A 764 -1.23 -10.41 -31.60
CA ASP A 764 -2.65 -10.57 -31.91
C ASP A 764 -3.56 -9.99 -30.79
N GLY A 765 -3.24 -8.78 -30.32
CA GLY A 765 -4.06 -8.01 -29.40
C GLY A 765 -4.97 -7.00 -30.12
N PRO A 766 -5.97 -6.44 -29.47
CA PRO A 766 -6.84 -5.43 -30.07
C PRO A 766 -6.03 -4.22 -30.55
N LEU A 767 -6.18 -3.90 -31.82
CA LEU A 767 -5.50 -2.79 -32.51
C LEU A 767 -5.71 -1.47 -31.76
N ARG A 768 -4.62 -0.69 -31.59
CA ARG A 768 -4.68 0.70 -31.15
C ARG A 768 -5.71 1.47 -32.00
N LYS A 769 -6.70 2.05 -31.37
CA LYS A 769 -7.42 3.18 -31.96
C LYS A 769 -6.63 4.44 -31.62
N ASP A 770 -5.94 5.01 -32.60
CA ASP A 770 -5.28 6.31 -32.48
C ASP A 770 -6.31 7.37 -32.10
N GLU A 771 -6.22 7.89 -30.89
CA GLU A 771 -6.96 9.03 -30.40
C GLU A 771 -6.01 10.19 -30.12
N SER A 772 -5.23 10.61 -31.13
CA SER A 772 -4.56 11.90 -31.14
C SER A 772 -4.89 12.62 -32.44
N GLY A 773 -5.95 13.46 -32.37
CA GLY A 773 -6.17 14.47 -33.38
C GLY A 773 -5.07 15.52 -33.28
N SER A 774 -4.09 15.46 -34.17
CA SER A 774 -3.27 16.60 -34.55
C SER A 774 -2.84 16.39 -35.98
N ASP A 775 -3.34 17.29 -36.86
CA ASP A 775 -2.93 17.47 -38.25
C ASP A 775 -1.40 17.39 -38.42
N LYS A 776 -0.93 16.45 -39.26
CA LYS A 776 0.26 16.67 -40.08
C LYS A 776 0.04 16.14 -41.49
N LYS A 777 0.12 17.06 -42.41
CA LYS A 777 0.05 16.90 -43.86
C LYS A 777 1.08 15.92 -44.40
N GLY A 778 0.60 15.08 -45.29
CA GLY A 778 1.22 14.85 -46.59
C GLY A 778 2.39 13.84 -46.65
N LEU A 779 2.10 12.65 -47.13
CA LEU A 779 2.94 12.03 -48.18
C LEU A 779 2.08 11.05 -48.97
N THR A 780 1.87 11.38 -50.21
CA THR A 780 1.25 10.62 -51.29
C THR A 780 2.10 9.40 -51.66
N PHE A 781 1.48 8.23 -51.77
CA PHE A 781 1.94 7.16 -52.65
C PHE A 781 0.80 6.63 -53.50
N HIS A 782 1.07 6.61 -54.81
CA HIS A 782 0.22 6.15 -55.89
C HIS A 782 -0.03 4.63 -55.88
N GLY A 783 -1.20 4.28 -56.13
CA GLY A 783 -1.94 3.33 -56.91
C GLY A 783 -1.32 2.00 -57.30
N THR A 784 -2.10 0.92 -57.25
CA THR A 784 -2.75 0.33 -58.43
C THR A 784 -3.53 -0.93 -57.99
N ASP A 785 -4.76 -0.97 -58.57
CA ASP A 785 -5.55 -2.12 -59.01
C ASP A 785 -6.29 -3.02 -58.01
N ILE A 786 -7.59 -2.79 -58.08
CA ILE A 786 -8.70 -3.67 -57.67
C ILE A 786 -8.96 -4.71 -58.80
N PRO A 787 -9.45 -5.88 -58.52
CA PRO A 787 -10.65 -6.36 -59.21
C PRO A 787 -11.81 -6.66 -58.25
N LYS A 788 -12.97 -6.20 -58.69
CA LYS A 788 -14.33 -6.54 -58.23
C LYS A 788 -14.65 -7.97 -58.67
N ASP A 789 -15.36 -8.67 -57.86
CA ASP A 789 -16.65 -9.34 -58.09
C ASP A 789 -16.76 -10.61 -57.21
N MET A 790 -17.76 -10.75 -56.44
CA MET A 790 -18.90 -11.68 -56.55
C MET A 790 -19.69 -11.79 -55.24
N ASP A 791 -20.83 -11.47 -55.43
CA ASP A 791 -22.18 -11.51 -54.89
C ASP A 791 -22.63 -12.80 -54.15
N LYS A 792 -23.42 -12.60 -53.09
CA LYS A 792 -24.57 -13.39 -52.61
C LYS A 792 -24.39 -14.86 -52.14
N ARG A 793 -24.70 -15.11 -50.88
CA ARG A 793 -25.86 -15.91 -50.42
C ARG A 793 -25.84 -16.12 -48.88
N SER A 794 -26.84 -15.60 -48.20
CA SER A 794 -27.31 -16.09 -46.91
C SER A 794 -28.06 -17.40 -47.03
N PRO A 795 -28.15 -18.19 -45.96
CA PRO A 795 -29.50 -18.49 -45.49
C PRO A 795 -29.66 -18.37 -43.96
N SER A 796 -30.78 -17.79 -43.62
CA SER A 796 -31.44 -17.74 -42.36
C SER A 796 -31.81 -19.12 -41.80
N PHE A 797 -31.62 -19.33 -40.48
CA PHE A 797 -32.36 -20.37 -39.78
C PHE A 797 -33.05 -19.78 -38.53
N LYS A 798 -34.38 -19.68 -38.62
CA LYS A 798 -35.29 -19.52 -37.49
C LYS A 798 -35.59 -20.89 -36.88
N GLY A 799 -35.52 -21.05 -35.57
CA GLY A 799 -35.96 -22.24 -34.87
C GLY A 799 -36.37 -21.97 -33.39
N ARG A 800 -37.60 -21.69 -33.23
CA ARG A 800 -38.61 -21.80 -32.17
C ARG A 800 -38.17 -22.34 -30.80
N PHE A 801 -38.48 -21.52 -29.82
CA PHE A 801 -38.67 -21.87 -28.41
C PHE A 801 -39.86 -22.83 -28.21
N ARG A 802 -39.68 -23.86 -27.40
CA ARG A 802 -40.77 -24.57 -26.72
C ARG A 802 -40.43 -24.80 -25.23
N LYS A 803 -41.22 -24.17 -24.40
CA LYS A 803 -41.32 -24.46 -22.94
C LYS A 803 -41.84 -25.89 -22.74
N ARG A 804 -41.31 -26.63 -21.77
CA ARG A 804 -42.03 -27.63 -21.01
C ARG A 804 -41.59 -27.68 -19.54
N SER A 805 -42.61 -27.78 -18.72
CA SER A 805 -42.73 -27.74 -17.29
C SER A 805 -42.28 -29.00 -16.55
N ALA A 806 -41.90 -28.82 -15.32
CA ALA A 806 -41.98 -29.62 -14.08
C ALA A 806 -42.42 -31.10 -14.15
N ALA A 807 -41.61 -31.99 -13.58
CA ALA A 807 -42.14 -33.12 -12.76
C ALA A 807 -41.09 -33.72 -11.79
N ARG A 808 -41.46 -33.70 -10.52
CA ARG A 808 -41.32 -34.74 -9.48
C ARG A 808 -39.96 -35.39 -9.12
N ARG A 809 -39.65 -35.13 -7.86
CA ARG A 809 -38.83 -35.92 -6.90
C ARG A 809 -39.08 -37.45 -7.01
N LYS A 810 -38.00 -38.22 -6.95
CA LYS A 810 -37.98 -39.54 -6.27
C LYS A 810 -36.63 -39.67 -5.56
N GLN A 811 -36.72 -39.87 -4.26
CA GLN A 811 -35.64 -40.34 -3.40
C GLN A 811 -35.35 -41.80 -3.70
N THR A 812 -34.10 -42.17 -3.83
CA THR A 812 -33.65 -43.56 -3.70
C THR A 812 -32.54 -43.63 -2.64
N LYS A 813 -32.84 -44.38 -1.57
CA LYS A 813 -31.94 -44.88 -0.55
C LYS A 813 -30.85 -45.72 -1.26
N VAL A 814 -29.59 -45.52 -0.89
CA VAL A 814 -28.50 -46.44 -1.20
C VAL A 814 -28.09 -47.13 0.10
N GLU A 815 -28.27 -48.43 0.11
CA GLU A 815 -27.83 -49.34 1.17
C GLU A 815 -26.31 -49.49 1.22
N ARG A 816 -25.78 -49.65 2.42
CA ARG A 816 -24.39 -50.02 2.70
C ARG A 816 -24.16 -51.48 2.29
N GLY A 817 -23.33 -51.70 1.29
CA GLY A 817 -22.78 -53.01 0.97
C GLY A 817 -21.39 -53.21 1.56
N THR A 818 -21.24 -54.22 2.39
CA THR A 818 -19.99 -54.76 2.89
C THR A 818 -19.29 -55.55 1.80
N PHE A 819 -18.07 -55.18 1.46
CA PHE A 819 -17.24 -55.99 0.53
C PHE A 819 -16.40 -56.99 1.30
N GLN A 820 -16.67 -58.27 1.03
CA GLN A 820 -15.82 -59.38 1.38
C GLN A 820 -14.64 -59.50 0.42
N LYS A 821 -13.44 -59.79 1.01
CA LYS A 821 -12.22 -60.11 0.28
C LYS A 821 -12.40 -61.44 -0.48
N SER A 822 -12.31 -61.45 -1.79
CA SER A 822 -12.01 -62.65 -2.55
C SER A 822 -10.68 -62.43 -3.29
N GLY A 823 -9.69 -63.27 -2.98
CA GLY A 823 -8.42 -63.27 -3.67
C GLY A 823 -8.59 -63.88 -5.07
N HIS A 824 -8.10 -63.14 -6.03
CA HIS A 824 -7.75 -63.70 -7.35
C HIS A 824 -6.38 -63.12 -7.75
N SER A 825 -5.45 -64.05 -8.03
CA SER A 825 -4.17 -63.78 -8.64
C SER A 825 -4.36 -63.26 -10.08
N ILE A 826 -3.81 -62.09 -10.35
CA ILE A 826 -3.73 -61.50 -11.70
C ILE A 826 -2.42 -62.00 -12.34
N PRO A 827 -2.43 -62.48 -13.62
CA PRO A 827 -1.20 -62.89 -14.31
C PRO A 827 -0.30 -61.67 -14.60
N GLU A 828 1.01 -61.86 -14.48
CA GLU A 828 2.05 -60.94 -14.92
C GLU A 828 1.93 -60.71 -16.45
N HIS A 829 1.40 -59.53 -16.81
CA HIS A 829 1.66 -58.91 -18.08
C HIS A 829 2.32 -57.57 -17.85
N ASP A 830 3.46 -57.34 -18.55
CA ASP A 830 4.19 -56.12 -18.56
C ASP A 830 3.29 -54.94 -18.91
N ILE A 831 2.89 -54.14 -17.93
CA ILE A 831 2.15 -52.89 -18.13
C ILE A 831 3.17 -51.76 -18.02
N HIS A 832 3.47 -51.16 -19.17
CA HIS A 832 4.25 -49.90 -19.17
C HIS A 832 3.35 -48.75 -18.85
N PHE A 833 3.57 -48.09 -17.69
CA PHE A 833 2.91 -46.83 -17.35
C PHE A 833 3.86 -45.67 -17.64
N CYS A 834 3.32 -44.61 -18.22
CA CYS A 834 3.95 -43.31 -18.23
C CYS A 834 3.24 -42.44 -17.16
N VAL A 835 3.88 -42.24 -16.01
CA VAL A 835 3.31 -41.42 -14.93
C VAL A 835 3.91 -40.03 -15.02
N PHE A 836 3.09 -39.04 -15.34
CA PHE A 836 3.58 -37.67 -15.47
C PHE A 836 3.51 -36.84 -14.15
N ASP A 837 2.67 -37.24 -13.21
CA ASP A 837 2.60 -36.59 -11.90
C ASP A 837 2.15 -37.58 -10.84
N LEU A 838 3.02 -37.82 -9.85
CA LEU A 838 2.79 -38.78 -8.77
C LEU A 838 2.84 -38.03 -7.45
N GLU A 839 1.67 -37.66 -6.92
CA GLU A 839 1.57 -37.23 -5.54
C GLU A 839 1.45 -38.47 -4.63
N THR A 840 2.41 -38.66 -3.76
CA THR A 840 2.41 -39.75 -2.79
C THR A 840 2.04 -39.25 -1.40
N GLN A 841 1.30 -40.06 -0.63
CA GLN A 841 0.93 -39.75 0.75
C GLN A 841 2.12 -39.80 1.71
N ARG A 842 3.16 -40.56 1.38
CA ARG A 842 4.41 -40.72 2.13
C ARG A 842 5.60 -40.55 1.22
N SER A 843 6.64 -39.92 1.71
CA SER A 843 7.89 -39.80 0.96
C SER A 843 8.64 -41.12 0.85
N ALA A 844 9.50 -41.25 -0.14
CA ALA A 844 10.37 -42.39 -0.28
C ALA A 844 11.24 -42.64 0.97
N GLN A 845 11.67 -41.60 1.67
CA GLN A 845 12.43 -41.71 2.93
C GLN A 845 11.60 -42.30 4.07
N GLU A 846 10.31 -41.95 4.18
CA GLU A 846 9.42 -42.45 5.22
C GLU A 846 9.08 -43.93 5.09
N VAL A 847 9.19 -44.49 3.90
CA VAL A 847 8.92 -45.90 3.61
C VAL A 847 10.19 -46.76 3.43
N GLY A 848 11.38 -46.14 3.54
CA GLY A 848 12.67 -46.86 3.47
C GLY A 848 13.26 -46.95 2.06
N GLY A 849 12.80 -46.15 1.09
CA GLY A 849 13.34 -46.03 -0.25
C GLY A 849 12.34 -46.27 -1.38
N TRP A 850 12.69 -45.94 -2.59
CA TRP A 850 11.85 -46.04 -3.79
C TRP A 850 11.44 -47.50 -4.14
N HIS A 851 12.20 -48.51 -3.69
CA HIS A 851 11.87 -49.91 -3.86
C HIS A 851 10.64 -50.37 -3.05
N ARG A 852 10.16 -49.52 -2.14
CA ARG A 852 8.93 -49.72 -1.35
C ARG A 852 7.82 -48.80 -1.75
N ALA A 853 7.71 -48.54 -3.08
CA ALA A 853 6.70 -47.62 -3.63
C ALA A 853 5.26 -48.09 -3.32
N ASP A 854 5.05 -49.36 -3.08
CA ASP A 854 3.79 -49.96 -2.64
C ASP A 854 3.26 -49.42 -1.32
N LEU A 855 4.16 -48.92 -0.44
CA LEU A 855 3.84 -48.35 0.86
C LEU A 855 3.67 -46.83 0.83
N MET A 856 3.98 -46.19 -0.29
CA MET A 856 3.91 -44.73 -0.40
C MET A 856 2.47 -44.20 -0.48
N GLY A 857 1.52 -44.98 -0.96
CA GLY A 857 0.14 -44.58 -1.19
C GLY A 857 0.01 -43.49 -2.26
N ILE A 858 -0.67 -43.76 -3.33
CA ILE A 858 -0.89 -42.81 -4.43
C ILE A 858 -2.15 -41.99 -4.13
N SER A 859 -2.03 -40.68 -4.05
CA SER A 859 -3.15 -39.76 -3.84
C SER A 859 -3.77 -39.27 -5.16
N CYS A 860 -3.02 -39.23 -6.26
CA CYS A 860 -3.50 -38.93 -7.60
C CYS A 860 -2.59 -39.52 -8.66
N ALA A 861 -3.16 -40.21 -9.67
CA ALA A 861 -2.45 -40.63 -10.86
C ALA A 861 -3.26 -40.24 -12.11
N VAL A 862 -2.63 -39.57 -13.04
CA VAL A 862 -3.20 -39.32 -14.38
C VAL A 862 -2.57 -40.31 -15.35
N LEU A 863 -3.38 -41.19 -15.87
CA LEU A 863 -3.00 -42.13 -16.92
C LEU A 863 -3.27 -41.53 -18.31
N TYR A 864 -2.27 -41.48 -19.17
CA TYR A 864 -2.39 -41.20 -20.58
C TYR A 864 -2.24 -42.49 -21.40
#